data_3a83efd5f033168feaabd52eb92ef741
#
_entry.id   3a83efd5f033168feaabd52eb92ef741
#
_cell.length_a   1.000
_cell.length_b   1.000
_cell.length_c   1.000
_cell.angle_alpha   90.00
_cell.angle_beta   90.00
_cell.angle_gamma   90.00
#
_symmetry.space_group_name_H-M   'P 1'
#
loop_
_entity.id
_entity.type
_entity.pdbx_description
1 polymer ?
#
loop_
_entity_poly.entity_id
_entity_poly.type
_entity_poly.pdbx_seq_one_letter_code
_entity_poly.pdbx_strand_id
1 'polypeptide(L)'
;MEHNSVIEQMRQLIQLIAKHNHAYYVMDQPCISDSEYDHLFHQLKALEQQHPECIQADTPTNKVGGQVLSKFESVTHALPMLSLGNVFNQEDLFAFARRIDERLPNQKVQYDVELKLDGLAISLWYENGVLVRGVTRGDGETGEDITQNVKTIRNLPKVLSSQHQAIPQFLEVRGEVLMPKQGFEKLNADQEAKGEKTFANPRNAAAGSLRQLDPNIAASRPLAFYAYGIAQCVPNHGLETMHDSLHWLTKFGFEIAERQFLCASIEEVQQRYEQIQQERPDLKVEIDGMVIKVDSLKQQQQLGFLSREPRWAIAYKFPAQAALTKVENIDWQVGRTGTLTPVARLTPVFVGGVTVSNVTLHNIGEIHRLDVRIGDTVSVYRTGDVIPKVEKVWVEFRPADTEMVNLPTNCPVCESPVVMPEGEALARCSGGLYCAAQRIEAIRHFVSRKALDIEGLGDRWVESLLHLDLLKDVADIYHLHEHRDTLLTIEKMGEKSVQNLIDAIEASKKTTLARFIYGLGIRGVGETTARMLANTFQTLDALKAADVEALKKTPDVGDITAEWIADFFQAPHNIEVLDRLLAAGIHWDAPTAPTRQPLNGESWVVTGTLESMGRDEATQKLQALGARVSGSVSSKTKCVVAGEKAGSKLDKAQKLDIRVMNEQEFLDFLAQYGDSTA
;
A
#
# COMPACT_ATOMS: atom_id res chain seq x y z
N MET A 1 18.74 15.35 -17.74
CA MET A 1 18.99 14.74 -16.41
C MET A 1 17.85 15.05 -15.43
N GLU A 2 17.40 16.29 -15.30
CA GLU A 2 16.27 16.67 -14.42
C GLU A 2 14.94 15.94 -14.72
N HIS A 3 14.59 15.78 -15.97
CA HIS A 3 13.34 15.12 -16.39
C HIS A 3 13.24 13.65 -15.96
N ASN A 4 14.34 12.88 -16.01
CA ASN A 4 14.37 11.48 -15.55
C ASN A 4 14.29 11.38 -14.01
N SER A 5 14.82 12.36 -13.29
CA SER A 5 14.74 12.42 -11.83
C SER A 5 13.30 12.66 -11.36
N VAL A 6 12.56 13.54 -12.04
CA VAL A 6 11.14 13.83 -11.73
C VAL A 6 10.26 12.61 -11.99
N ILE A 7 10.44 11.93 -13.13
CA ILE A 7 9.69 10.69 -13.44
C ILE A 7 9.94 9.61 -12.38
N GLU A 8 11.18 9.48 -11.92
CA GLU A 8 11.52 8.49 -10.90
C GLU A 8 10.93 8.85 -9.54
N GLN A 9 10.94 10.12 -9.14
CA GLN A 9 10.28 10.60 -7.93
C GLN A 9 8.76 10.36 -7.98
N MET A 10 8.10 10.66 -9.11
CA MET A 10 6.68 10.35 -9.29
C MET A 10 6.42 8.85 -9.19
N ARG A 11 7.25 8.01 -9.80
CA ARG A 11 7.11 6.55 -9.73
C ARG A 11 7.23 6.01 -8.31
N GLN A 12 8.19 6.52 -7.53
CA GLN A 12 8.36 6.14 -6.13
C GLN A 12 7.15 6.55 -5.28
N LEU A 13 6.62 7.76 -5.48
CA LEU A 13 5.41 8.22 -4.79
C LEU A 13 4.19 7.38 -5.19
N ILE A 14 4.00 7.07 -6.47
CA ILE A 14 2.91 6.21 -6.96
C ILE A 14 2.97 4.81 -6.31
N GLN A 15 4.16 4.19 -6.26
CA GLN A 15 4.32 2.88 -5.63
C GLN A 15 4.06 2.93 -4.11
N LEU A 16 4.53 3.98 -3.46
CA LEU A 16 4.33 4.16 -2.02
C LEU A 16 2.86 4.38 -1.70
N ILE A 17 2.17 5.24 -2.44
CA ILE A 17 0.73 5.49 -2.31
C ILE A 17 -0.07 4.21 -2.60
N ALA A 18 0.27 3.44 -3.64
CA ALA A 18 -0.40 2.17 -3.95
C ALA A 18 -0.24 1.13 -2.83
N LYS A 19 0.95 1.03 -2.22
CA LYS A 19 1.20 0.17 -1.06
C LYS A 19 0.34 0.57 0.14
N HIS A 20 0.24 1.87 0.42
CA HIS A 20 -0.55 2.37 1.54
C HIS A 20 -2.04 2.27 1.29
N ASN A 21 -2.49 2.44 0.05
CA ASN A 21 -3.87 2.14 -0.35
C ASN A 21 -4.23 0.68 -0.08
N HIS A 22 -3.35 -0.25 -0.46
CA HIS A 22 -3.57 -1.67 -0.20
C HIS A 22 -3.65 -1.98 1.30
N ALA A 23 -2.73 -1.46 2.09
CA ALA A 23 -2.73 -1.63 3.54
C ALA A 23 -3.99 -1.03 4.20
N TYR A 24 -4.42 0.14 3.75
CA TYR A 24 -5.57 0.86 4.29
C TYR A 24 -6.91 0.23 3.86
N TYR A 25 -7.11 0.06 2.53
CA TYR A 25 -8.42 -0.34 1.98
C TYR A 25 -8.62 -1.85 1.89
N VAL A 26 -7.55 -2.65 1.83
CA VAL A 26 -7.62 -4.11 1.62
C VAL A 26 -7.26 -4.87 2.88
N MET A 27 -6.16 -4.49 3.55
CA MET A 27 -5.68 -5.21 4.73
C MET A 27 -6.30 -4.73 6.04
N ASP A 28 -6.98 -3.56 6.02
CA ASP A 28 -7.51 -2.87 7.22
C ASP A 28 -6.44 -2.69 8.32
N GLN A 29 -5.18 -2.53 7.86
CA GLN A 29 -3.99 -2.32 8.67
C GLN A 29 -3.17 -1.16 8.09
N PRO A 30 -3.64 0.09 8.25
CA PRO A 30 -2.92 1.25 7.74
C PRO A 30 -1.52 1.30 8.35
N CYS A 31 -0.50 1.43 7.49
CA CYS A 31 0.91 1.54 7.87
C CYS A 31 1.38 2.99 8.01
N ILE A 32 0.58 3.93 7.51
CA ILE A 32 0.77 5.37 7.64
C ILE A 32 -0.55 6.02 8.02
N SER A 33 -0.47 7.24 8.54
CA SER A 33 -1.65 8.05 8.87
C SER A 33 -2.31 8.63 7.61
N ASP A 34 -3.58 9.01 7.72
CA ASP A 34 -4.30 9.72 6.66
C ASP A 34 -3.58 11.01 6.24
N SER A 35 -3.00 11.75 7.21
CA SER A 35 -2.23 12.97 6.93
C SER A 35 -0.92 12.69 6.17
N GLU A 36 -0.21 11.60 6.47
CA GLU A 36 0.97 11.18 5.71
C GLU A 36 0.60 10.72 4.32
N TYR A 37 -0.49 9.96 4.22
CA TYR A 37 -1.05 9.59 2.95
C TYR A 37 -1.45 10.84 2.14
N ASP A 38 -2.16 11.78 2.77
CA ASP A 38 -2.54 13.05 2.17
C ASP A 38 -1.29 13.86 1.76
N HIS A 39 -0.24 13.88 2.59
CA HIS A 39 1.02 14.57 2.27
C HIS A 39 1.72 13.95 1.05
N LEU A 40 1.86 12.61 1.01
CA LEU A 40 2.41 11.91 -0.16
C LEU A 40 1.57 12.18 -1.40
N PHE A 41 0.24 12.21 -1.24
CA PHE A 41 -0.69 12.50 -2.30
C PHE A 41 -0.56 13.94 -2.81
N HIS A 42 -0.44 14.92 -1.89
CA HIS A 42 -0.19 16.32 -2.25
C HIS A 42 1.17 16.51 -2.91
N GLN A 43 2.22 15.82 -2.46
CA GLN A 43 3.53 15.85 -3.12
C GLN A 43 3.45 15.34 -4.56
N LEU A 44 2.77 14.21 -4.78
CA LEU A 44 2.58 13.68 -6.13
C LEU A 44 1.77 14.64 -6.99
N LYS A 45 0.67 15.20 -6.47
CA LYS A 45 -0.18 16.17 -7.18
C LYS A 45 0.57 17.45 -7.53
N ALA A 46 1.44 17.95 -6.64
CA ALA A 46 2.29 19.12 -6.89
C ALA A 46 3.32 18.86 -8.02
N LEU A 47 3.96 17.68 -8.01
CA LEU A 47 4.87 17.27 -9.08
C LEU A 47 4.16 17.12 -10.42
N GLU A 48 2.95 16.55 -10.43
CA GLU A 48 2.13 16.42 -11.64
C GLU A 48 1.67 17.78 -12.21
N GLN A 49 1.38 18.76 -11.34
CA GLN A 49 1.05 20.13 -11.76
C GLN A 49 2.25 20.87 -12.33
N GLN A 50 3.44 20.64 -11.78
CA GLN A 50 4.68 21.26 -12.26
C GLN A 50 5.21 20.60 -13.54
N HIS A 51 4.93 19.30 -13.71
CA HIS A 51 5.43 18.48 -14.83
C HIS A 51 4.31 17.64 -15.47
N PRO A 52 3.29 18.28 -16.08
CA PRO A 52 2.15 17.58 -16.66
C PRO A 52 2.51 16.57 -17.75
N GLU A 53 3.63 16.77 -18.43
CA GLU A 53 4.16 15.86 -19.43
C GLU A 53 4.72 14.55 -18.85
N CYS A 54 4.96 14.49 -17.54
CA CYS A 54 5.47 13.31 -16.82
C CYS A 54 4.38 12.45 -16.16
N ILE A 55 3.11 12.86 -16.24
CA ILE A 55 2.00 12.16 -15.60
C ILE A 55 1.88 10.73 -16.14
N GLN A 56 1.86 9.75 -15.23
CA GLN A 56 1.72 8.34 -15.58
C GLN A 56 0.23 7.94 -15.68
N ALA A 57 -0.10 7.04 -16.60
CA ALA A 57 -1.48 6.61 -16.83
C ALA A 57 -2.11 5.87 -15.63
N ASP A 58 -1.29 5.29 -14.76
CA ASP A 58 -1.69 4.53 -13.57
C ASP A 58 -1.58 5.34 -12.28
N THR A 59 -1.38 6.65 -12.38
CA THR A 59 -1.26 7.52 -11.20
C THR A 59 -2.47 7.42 -10.27
N PRO A 60 -2.25 7.30 -8.96
CA PRO A 60 -3.34 7.25 -7.98
C PRO A 60 -4.09 8.58 -7.83
N THR A 61 -3.57 9.67 -8.36
CA THR A 61 -4.27 10.97 -8.40
C THR A 61 -5.50 10.95 -9.31
N ASN A 62 -5.59 9.99 -10.23
CA ASN A 62 -6.72 9.76 -11.11
C ASN A 62 -7.65 8.62 -10.66
N LYS A 63 -7.34 7.92 -9.56
CA LYS A 63 -8.12 6.76 -9.05
C LYS A 63 -8.44 6.93 -7.57
N VAL A 64 -9.59 6.40 -7.13
CA VAL A 64 -9.90 6.23 -5.70
C VAL A 64 -9.26 4.94 -5.21
N GLY A 65 -8.63 4.93 -4.03
CA GLY A 65 -7.91 3.75 -3.52
C GLY A 65 -8.84 2.65 -3.01
N GLY A 66 -8.42 1.40 -3.17
CA GLY A 66 -9.04 0.18 -2.64
C GLY A 66 -9.22 -0.90 -3.70
N GLN A 67 -8.78 -2.13 -3.40
CA GLN A 67 -9.11 -3.33 -4.20
C GLN A 67 -10.17 -4.15 -3.49
N VAL A 68 -11.10 -4.73 -4.25
CA VAL A 68 -12.15 -5.62 -3.74
C VAL A 68 -11.52 -6.94 -3.29
N LEU A 69 -11.84 -7.39 -2.07
CA LEU A 69 -11.40 -8.69 -1.56
C LEU A 69 -12.20 -9.81 -2.24
N SER A 70 -11.54 -10.93 -2.56
CA SER A 70 -12.14 -12.09 -3.25
C SER A 70 -13.23 -12.85 -2.48
N LYS A 71 -13.58 -12.42 -1.26
CA LYS A 71 -14.56 -13.05 -0.37
C LYS A 71 -16.00 -12.54 -0.54
N PHE A 72 -16.18 -11.34 -1.11
CA PHE A 72 -17.46 -10.72 -1.37
C PHE A 72 -17.63 -10.51 -2.88
N GLU A 73 -18.89 -10.49 -3.35
CA GLU A 73 -19.20 -10.17 -4.74
C GLU A 73 -18.80 -8.72 -5.04
N SER A 74 -18.13 -8.50 -6.17
CA SER A 74 -17.77 -7.16 -6.64
C SER A 74 -18.94 -6.51 -7.36
N VAL A 75 -19.26 -5.28 -6.99
CA VAL A 75 -20.36 -4.49 -7.55
C VAL A 75 -19.85 -3.17 -8.09
N THR A 76 -20.16 -2.85 -9.34
CA THR A 76 -19.82 -1.56 -9.96
C THR A 76 -20.84 -0.51 -9.58
N HIS A 77 -20.37 0.65 -9.09
CA HIS A 77 -21.22 1.82 -8.80
C HIS A 77 -21.68 2.47 -10.11
N ALA A 78 -23.00 2.72 -10.22
CA ALA A 78 -23.54 3.44 -11.39
C ALA A 78 -23.01 4.88 -11.48
N LEU A 79 -22.83 5.54 -10.35
CA LEU A 79 -22.14 6.81 -10.21
C LEU A 79 -20.94 6.62 -9.27
N PRO A 80 -19.71 7.03 -9.63
CA PRO A 80 -18.53 6.85 -8.78
C PRO A 80 -18.70 7.42 -7.38
N MET A 81 -18.17 6.75 -6.36
CA MET A 81 -18.09 7.24 -4.99
C MET A 81 -16.77 8.02 -4.81
N LEU A 82 -16.82 9.32 -5.09
CA LEU A 82 -15.64 10.17 -5.08
C LEU A 82 -15.09 10.42 -3.66
N SER A 83 -13.81 10.74 -3.59
CA SER A 83 -13.18 11.28 -2.38
C SER A 83 -13.46 12.77 -2.25
N LEU A 84 -13.12 13.36 -1.10
CA LEU A 84 -13.14 14.80 -0.90
C LEU A 84 -11.71 15.33 -0.87
N GLY A 85 -11.50 16.54 -1.41
CA GLY A 85 -10.28 17.30 -1.16
C GLY A 85 -10.20 17.69 0.32
N ASN A 86 -9.00 17.77 0.89
CA ASN A 86 -8.80 18.14 2.29
C ASN A 86 -8.21 19.53 2.42
N VAL A 87 -8.65 20.28 3.45
CA VAL A 87 -8.03 21.51 3.93
C VAL A 87 -7.81 21.42 5.43
N PHE A 88 -6.75 22.06 5.94
CA PHE A 88 -6.33 21.95 7.33
C PHE A 88 -6.24 23.30 8.04
N ASN A 89 -6.39 24.40 7.31
CA ASN A 89 -6.30 25.76 7.83
C ASN A 89 -7.29 26.69 7.14
N GLN A 90 -7.47 27.87 7.71
CA GLN A 90 -8.39 28.88 7.23
C GLN A 90 -8.02 29.40 5.83
N GLU A 91 -6.74 29.51 5.51
CA GLU A 91 -6.29 30.03 4.21
C GLU A 91 -6.71 29.14 3.07
N ASP A 92 -6.57 27.81 3.23
CA ASP A 92 -7.00 26.81 2.26
C ASP A 92 -8.51 26.76 2.10
N LEU A 93 -9.26 26.93 3.22
CA LEU A 93 -10.72 27.04 3.19
C LEU A 93 -11.17 28.25 2.36
N PHE A 94 -10.58 29.42 2.61
CA PHE A 94 -10.89 30.64 1.86
C PHE A 94 -10.43 30.54 0.39
N ALA A 95 -9.32 29.82 0.11
CA ALA A 95 -8.92 29.52 -1.26
C ALA A 95 -9.94 28.62 -1.99
N PHE A 96 -10.59 27.69 -1.28
CA PHE A 96 -11.68 26.89 -1.84
C PHE A 96 -12.87 27.79 -2.23
N ALA A 97 -13.29 28.72 -1.36
CA ALA A 97 -14.37 29.65 -1.67
C ALA A 97 -14.03 30.55 -2.87
N ARG A 98 -12.82 31.10 -2.95
CA ARG A 98 -12.38 31.91 -4.10
C ARG A 98 -12.47 31.13 -5.42
N ARG A 99 -12.07 29.86 -5.45
CA ARG A 99 -12.20 28.99 -6.65
C ARG A 99 -13.67 28.76 -7.08
N ILE A 100 -14.60 28.75 -6.12
CA ILE A 100 -16.02 28.67 -6.39
C ILE A 100 -16.54 29.98 -6.99
N ASP A 101 -16.18 31.12 -6.39
CA ASP A 101 -16.59 32.47 -6.84
C ASP A 101 -16.08 32.77 -8.26
N GLU A 102 -14.85 32.38 -8.59
CA GLU A 102 -14.28 32.49 -9.93
C GLU A 102 -15.07 31.71 -11.01
N ARG A 103 -15.67 30.58 -10.63
CA ARG A 103 -16.46 29.72 -11.53
C ARG A 103 -17.93 30.08 -11.57
N LEU A 104 -18.43 30.73 -10.54
CA LEU A 104 -19.82 31.15 -10.39
C LEU A 104 -19.91 32.68 -10.23
N PRO A 105 -19.38 33.47 -11.17
CA PRO A 105 -19.34 34.93 -11.01
C PRO A 105 -20.73 35.49 -10.84
N ASN A 106 -20.87 36.41 -9.86
CA ASN A 106 -22.11 37.11 -9.52
C ASN A 106 -23.27 36.20 -9.03
N GLN A 107 -23.01 34.96 -8.66
CA GLN A 107 -23.97 34.09 -8.03
C GLN A 107 -23.75 34.09 -6.51
N LYS A 108 -24.88 34.12 -5.76
CA LYS A 108 -24.81 33.92 -4.31
C LYS A 108 -24.67 32.43 -4.03
N VAL A 109 -23.61 32.07 -3.29
CA VAL A 109 -23.34 30.68 -2.88
C VAL A 109 -23.66 30.52 -1.40
N GLN A 110 -24.38 29.48 -1.04
CA GLN A 110 -24.61 29.01 0.32
C GLN A 110 -23.92 27.64 0.49
N TYR A 111 -23.56 27.33 1.72
CA TYR A 111 -22.86 26.10 2.04
C TYR A 111 -23.69 25.25 3.00
N ASP A 112 -23.92 24.01 2.63
CA ASP A 112 -24.37 22.96 3.54
C ASP A 112 -23.15 22.38 4.24
N VAL A 113 -23.14 22.39 5.57
CA VAL A 113 -22.00 22.03 6.40
C VAL A 113 -22.42 20.96 7.39
N GLU A 114 -21.76 19.83 7.36
CA GLU A 114 -22.07 18.67 8.19
C GLU A 114 -20.85 18.11 8.89
N LEU A 115 -21.05 17.30 9.92
CA LEU A 115 -19.96 16.59 10.59
C LEU A 115 -19.30 15.62 9.63
N LYS A 116 -17.96 15.63 9.56
CA LYS A 116 -17.21 14.59 8.88
C LYS A 116 -17.09 13.37 9.80
N LEU A 117 -18.05 12.48 9.62
CA LEU A 117 -18.12 11.23 10.38
C LEU A 117 -16.93 10.33 10.05
N ASP A 118 -16.34 9.73 11.07
CA ASP A 118 -15.20 8.81 10.90
C ASP A 118 -15.67 7.35 10.96
N GLY A 119 -15.98 6.81 9.79
CA GLY A 119 -16.54 5.47 9.61
C GLY A 119 -16.17 4.83 8.28
N LEU A 120 -17.07 4.03 7.74
CA LEU A 120 -16.97 3.37 6.44
C LEU A 120 -18.09 3.86 5.51
N ALA A 121 -17.70 4.47 4.39
CA ALA A 121 -18.64 4.94 3.37
C ALA A 121 -19.28 3.76 2.62
N ILE A 122 -20.61 3.78 2.53
CA ILE A 122 -21.40 2.78 1.79
C ILE A 122 -22.47 3.41 0.90
N SER A 123 -22.86 2.68 -0.13
CA SER A 123 -24.01 2.96 -1.00
C SER A 123 -25.11 1.93 -0.73
N LEU A 124 -26.35 2.43 -0.57
CA LEU A 124 -27.54 1.65 -0.28
C LEU A 124 -28.55 1.80 -1.42
N TRP A 125 -28.97 0.68 -1.99
CA TRP A 125 -29.91 0.66 -3.11
C TRP A 125 -31.27 0.14 -2.67
N TYR A 126 -32.28 0.94 -2.94
CA TYR A 126 -33.67 0.61 -2.66
C TYR A 126 -34.46 0.52 -3.97
N GLU A 127 -35.21 -0.57 -4.11
CA GLU A 127 -36.17 -0.74 -5.20
C GLU A 127 -37.58 -0.80 -4.62
N ASN A 128 -38.46 0.07 -5.11
CA ASN A 128 -39.82 0.18 -4.61
C ASN A 128 -39.90 0.27 -3.07
N GLY A 129 -38.92 0.96 -2.48
CA GLY A 129 -38.80 1.17 -1.05
C GLY A 129 -38.18 0.02 -0.26
N VAL A 130 -37.75 -1.08 -0.87
CA VAL A 130 -37.13 -2.20 -0.18
C VAL A 130 -35.61 -2.15 -0.40
N LEU A 131 -34.82 -2.30 0.66
CA LEU A 131 -33.37 -2.40 0.59
C LEU A 131 -32.95 -3.68 -0.14
N VAL A 132 -32.44 -3.54 -1.35
CA VAL A 132 -32.00 -4.66 -2.20
C VAL A 132 -30.48 -4.87 -2.13
N ARG A 133 -29.70 -3.78 -1.97
CA ARG A 133 -28.24 -3.87 -1.99
C ARG A 133 -27.57 -2.85 -1.08
N GLY A 134 -26.46 -3.27 -0.43
CA GLY A 134 -25.54 -2.42 0.29
C GLY A 134 -24.11 -2.70 -0.17
N VAL A 135 -23.38 -1.67 -0.63
CA VAL A 135 -22.10 -1.78 -1.29
C VAL A 135 -21.07 -0.87 -0.62
N THR A 136 -19.87 -1.37 -0.33
CA THR A 136 -18.77 -0.51 0.16
C THR A 136 -18.30 0.44 -0.92
N ARG A 137 -17.64 1.54 -0.55
CA ARG A 137 -17.07 2.46 -1.53
C ARG A 137 -16.03 1.78 -2.43
N GLY A 138 -15.22 0.86 -1.89
CA GLY A 138 -14.11 0.23 -2.61
C GLY A 138 -13.13 1.25 -3.16
N ASP A 139 -12.76 1.10 -4.43
CA ASP A 139 -11.90 2.03 -5.17
C ASP A 139 -12.67 3.27 -5.73
N GLY A 140 -13.95 3.36 -5.42
CA GLY A 140 -14.86 4.39 -5.89
C GLY A 140 -15.61 4.03 -7.17
N GLU A 141 -15.13 3.11 -7.99
CA GLU A 141 -15.82 2.55 -9.16
C GLU A 141 -16.45 1.20 -8.84
N THR A 142 -15.76 0.36 -8.06
CA THR A 142 -16.22 -0.96 -7.63
C THR A 142 -16.12 -1.10 -6.12
N GLY A 143 -17.13 -1.70 -5.51
CA GLY A 143 -17.19 -2.01 -4.08
C GLY A 143 -17.54 -3.46 -3.81
N GLU A 144 -17.59 -3.84 -2.55
CA GLU A 144 -17.96 -5.17 -2.07
C GLU A 144 -19.45 -5.19 -1.71
N ASP A 145 -20.17 -6.23 -2.13
CA ASP A 145 -21.56 -6.46 -1.70
C ASP A 145 -21.58 -6.95 -0.25
N ILE A 146 -22.01 -6.08 0.65
CA ILE A 146 -22.14 -6.33 2.07
C ILE A 146 -23.62 -6.30 2.53
N THR A 147 -24.54 -6.55 1.63
CA THR A 147 -25.99 -6.42 1.84
C THR A 147 -26.48 -7.12 3.10
N GLN A 148 -26.01 -8.36 3.35
CA GLN A 148 -26.47 -9.13 4.52
C GLN A 148 -26.00 -8.47 5.84
N ASN A 149 -24.80 -7.95 5.88
CA ASN A 149 -24.25 -7.27 7.06
C ASN A 149 -24.94 -5.93 7.29
N VAL A 150 -25.16 -5.16 6.23
CA VAL A 150 -25.86 -3.87 6.31
C VAL A 150 -27.28 -4.03 6.83
N LYS A 151 -28.00 -5.10 6.44
CA LYS A 151 -29.35 -5.39 6.95
C LYS A 151 -29.41 -5.61 8.47
N THR A 152 -28.28 -5.87 9.12
CA THR A 152 -28.23 -6.02 10.58
C THR A 152 -28.16 -4.70 11.35
N ILE A 153 -27.81 -3.59 10.68
CA ILE A 153 -27.70 -2.26 11.31
C ILE A 153 -29.08 -1.81 11.80
N ARG A 154 -29.17 -1.43 13.07
CA ARG A 154 -30.46 -1.21 13.74
C ARG A 154 -31.20 0.03 13.29
N ASN A 155 -30.50 1.16 13.13
CA ASN A 155 -31.08 2.45 12.73
C ASN A 155 -31.24 2.60 11.22
N LEU A 156 -30.92 1.56 10.43
CA LEU A 156 -31.08 1.58 8.98
C LEU A 156 -32.49 1.11 8.59
N PRO A 157 -33.29 1.89 7.81
CA PRO A 157 -34.56 1.44 7.28
C PRO A 157 -34.37 0.32 6.24
N LYS A 158 -34.90 -0.89 6.50
CA LYS A 158 -34.87 -2.01 5.55
C LYS A 158 -35.99 -1.89 4.51
N VAL A 159 -37.05 -1.21 4.91
CA VAL A 159 -38.19 -0.82 4.06
C VAL A 159 -38.49 0.64 4.33
N LEU A 160 -38.46 1.43 3.28
CA LEU A 160 -38.80 2.84 3.36
C LEU A 160 -40.28 3.00 3.71
N SER A 161 -40.58 3.81 4.71
CA SER A 161 -41.93 4.15 5.09
C SER A 161 -42.12 5.65 5.04
N SER A 162 -43.19 6.11 4.40
CA SER A 162 -43.53 7.53 4.41
C SER A 162 -45.05 7.68 4.53
N GLN A 163 -45.45 8.52 5.46
CA GLN A 163 -46.89 8.85 5.61
C GLN A 163 -47.34 9.96 4.64
N HIS A 164 -46.39 10.69 4.03
CA HIS A 164 -46.73 11.93 3.29
C HIS A 164 -46.03 12.07 1.93
N GLN A 165 -45.27 11.06 1.47
CA GLN A 165 -44.53 11.13 0.20
C GLN A 165 -44.61 9.80 -0.55
N ALA A 166 -44.60 9.90 -1.89
CA ALA A 166 -44.49 8.70 -2.73
C ALA A 166 -43.12 8.06 -2.56
N ILE A 167 -43.07 6.75 -2.39
CA ILE A 167 -41.85 5.97 -2.34
C ILE A 167 -41.25 5.92 -3.75
N PRO A 168 -39.96 6.27 -3.94
CA PRO A 168 -39.31 6.17 -5.24
C PRO A 168 -39.26 4.73 -5.76
N GLN A 169 -39.29 4.55 -7.08
CA GLN A 169 -39.07 3.26 -7.72
C GLN A 169 -37.62 2.76 -7.48
N PHE A 170 -36.69 3.72 -7.58
CA PHE A 170 -35.28 3.47 -7.24
C PHE A 170 -34.72 4.64 -6.43
N LEU A 171 -33.99 4.31 -5.37
CA LEU A 171 -33.27 5.28 -4.55
C LEU A 171 -31.91 4.74 -4.16
N GLU A 172 -30.84 5.47 -4.52
CA GLU A 172 -29.49 5.22 -4.04
C GLU A 172 -29.11 6.26 -2.99
N VAL A 173 -28.94 5.81 -1.74
CA VAL A 173 -28.52 6.65 -0.60
C VAL A 173 -27.07 6.34 -0.25
N ARG A 174 -26.28 7.38 -0.09
CA ARG A 174 -24.90 7.28 0.40
C ARG A 174 -24.83 7.77 1.83
N GLY A 175 -24.02 7.07 2.63
CA GLY A 175 -23.86 7.41 4.04
C GLY A 175 -22.64 6.72 4.64
N GLU A 176 -22.44 7.00 5.91
CA GLU A 176 -21.32 6.47 6.70
C GLU A 176 -21.85 5.47 7.71
N VAL A 177 -21.22 4.29 7.78
CA VAL A 177 -21.42 3.35 8.89
C VAL A 177 -20.31 3.55 9.87
N LEU A 178 -20.66 3.72 11.12
CA LEU A 178 -19.72 3.96 12.20
C LEU A 178 -20.13 3.20 13.46
N MET A 179 -19.25 3.17 14.44
CA MET A 179 -19.53 2.66 15.78
C MET A 179 -19.53 3.83 16.77
N PRO A 180 -20.66 4.13 17.48
CA PRO A 180 -20.68 5.15 18.52
C PRO A 180 -19.65 4.88 19.63
N LYS A 181 -19.08 5.95 20.21
CA LYS A 181 -18.02 5.87 21.25
C LYS A 181 -18.37 4.90 22.37
N GLN A 182 -19.53 5.03 22.96
CA GLN A 182 -19.98 4.14 24.04
C GLN A 182 -20.07 2.66 23.62
N GLY A 183 -20.51 2.42 22.37
CA GLY A 183 -20.58 1.08 21.80
C GLY A 183 -19.19 0.46 21.60
N PHE A 184 -18.25 1.27 21.15
CA PHE A 184 -16.84 0.89 20.96
C PHE A 184 -16.15 0.55 22.30
N GLU A 185 -16.31 1.40 23.31
CA GLU A 185 -15.76 1.16 24.65
C GLU A 185 -16.24 -0.18 25.24
N LYS A 186 -17.57 -0.40 25.14
CA LYS A 186 -18.17 -1.66 25.60
C LYS A 186 -17.62 -2.87 24.82
N LEU A 187 -17.53 -2.75 23.50
CA LEU A 187 -17.01 -3.82 22.65
C LEU A 187 -15.57 -4.20 23.04
N ASN A 188 -14.69 -3.21 23.20
CA ASN A 188 -13.32 -3.47 23.60
C ASN A 188 -13.19 -4.06 25.01
N ALA A 189 -13.99 -3.59 25.96
CA ALA A 189 -14.04 -4.20 27.31
C ALA A 189 -14.49 -5.66 27.26
N ASP A 190 -15.49 -6.00 26.46
CA ASP A 190 -15.97 -7.37 26.27
C ASP A 190 -14.91 -8.28 25.60
N GLN A 191 -14.12 -7.75 24.65
CA GLN A 191 -13.02 -8.48 24.00
C GLN A 191 -11.85 -8.70 24.95
N GLU A 192 -11.46 -7.68 25.70
CA GLU A 192 -10.41 -7.77 26.71
C GLU A 192 -10.75 -8.83 27.78
N ALA A 193 -11.99 -8.84 28.24
CA ALA A 193 -12.47 -9.86 29.20
C ALA A 193 -12.41 -11.28 28.64
N LYS A 194 -12.47 -11.47 27.32
CA LYS A 194 -12.34 -12.76 26.64
C LYS A 194 -10.90 -13.09 26.22
N GLY A 195 -9.93 -12.19 26.43
CA GLY A 195 -8.56 -12.33 25.95
C GLY A 195 -8.42 -12.20 24.42
N GLU A 196 -9.40 -11.58 23.75
CA GLU A 196 -9.39 -11.32 22.32
C GLU A 196 -8.72 -9.98 22.00
N LYS A 197 -8.26 -9.82 20.76
CA LYS A 197 -7.62 -8.58 20.31
C LYS A 197 -8.66 -7.44 20.27
N THR A 198 -8.36 -6.32 20.91
CA THR A 198 -9.16 -5.09 20.88
C THR A 198 -8.99 -4.31 19.58
N PHE A 199 -9.97 -3.52 19.21
CA PHE A 199 -9.89 -2.59 18.07
C PHE A 199 -9.19 -1.29 18.47
N ALA A 200 -8.41 -0.73 17.55
CA ALA A 200 -7.63 0.49 17.79
C ALA A 200 -8.51 1.76 17.87
N ASN A 201 -9.60 1.82 17.09
CA ASN A 201 -10.51 2.95 17.08
C ASN A 201 -11.91 2.53 16.59
N PRO A 202 -12.95 3.40 16.76
CA PRO A 202 -14.32 3.11 16.33
C PRO A 202 -14.46 2.84 14.83
N ARG A 203 -13.69 3.51 13.98
CA ARG A 203 -13.67 3.31 12.53
C ARG A 203 -13.24 1.89 12.15
N ASN A 204 -12.09 1.42 12.70
CA ASN A 204 -11.61 0.07 12.45
C ASN A 204 -12.57 -0.98 12.99
N ALA A 205 -13.21 -0.71 14.14
CA ALA A 205 -14.24 -1.59 14.69
C ALA A 205 -15.48 -1.67 13.77
N ALA A 206 -15.91 -0.56 13.18
CA ALA A 206 -17.01 -0.54 12.22
C ALA A 206 -16.65 -1.28 10.92
N ALA A 207 -15.50 -0.96 10.32
CA ALA A 207 -15.03 -1.58 9.08
C ALA A 207 -14.83 -3.09 9.23
N GLY A 208 -14.12 -3.52 10.29
CA GLY A 208 -13.91 -4.93 10.58
C GLY A 208 -15.21 -5.69 10.90
N SER A 209 -16.21 -5.02 11.45
CA SER A 209 -17.54 -5.63 11.71
C SER A 209 -18.35 -5.81 10.42
N LEU A 210 -18.32 -4.83 9.51
CA LEU A 210 -19.07 -4.92 8.23
C LEU A 210 -18.46 -5.92 7.23
N ARG A 211 -17.18 -6.24 7.35
CA ARG A 211 -16.48 -7.19 6.49
C ARG A 211 -16.44 -8.62 7.03
N GLN A 212 -17.27 -8.94 8.03
CA GLN A 212 -17.42 -10.31 8.51
C GLN A 212 -18.20 -11.16 7.52
N LEU A 213 -17.73 -12.38 7.27
CA LEU A 213 -18.45 -13.35 6.41
C LEU A 213 -19.75 -13.85 7.05
N ASP A 214 -19.81 -13.91 8.38
CA ASP A 214 -21.01 -14.23 9.15
C ASP A 214 -21.75 -12.95 9.56
N PRO A 215 -22.95 -12.68 9.01
CA PRO A 215 -23.75 -11.52 9.37
C PRO A 215 -24.16 -11.46 10.85
N ASN A 216 -24.17 -12.60 11.55
CA ASN A 216 -24.50 -12.61 12.99
C ASN A 216 -23.43 -11.87 13.82
N ILE A 217 -22.18 -11.88 13.38
CA ILE A 217 -21.12 -11.11 14.04
C ILE A 217 -21.42 -9.61 13.86
N ALA A 218 -21.75 -9.16 12.65
CA ALA A 218 -22.15 -7.77 12.40
C ALA A 218 -23.40 -7.38 13.22
N ALA A 219 -24.39 -8.27 13.34
CA ALA A 219 -25.61 -8.08 14.14
C ALA A 219 -25.35 -7.86 15.62
N SER A 220 -24.28 -8.48 16.16
CA SER A 220 -23.85 -8.35 17.55
C SER A 220 -23.16 -7.01 17.86
N ARG A 221 -22.76 -6.26 16.82
CA ARG A 221 -21.99 -5.01 16.94
C ARG A 221 -22.91 -3.79 16.98
N PRO A 222 -22.62 -2.76 17.80
CA PRO A 222 -23.42 -1.56 17.90
C PRO A 222 -23.12 -0.59 16.74
N LEU A 223 -23.38 -1.02 15.51
CA LEU A 223 -23.21 -0.20 14.31
C LEU A 223 -24.38 0.77 14.11
N ALA A 224 -24.08 1.97 13.59
CA ALA A 224 -25.05 2.98 13.20
C ALA A 224 -24.74 3.50 11.80
N PHE A 225 -25.78 3.83 11.03
CA PHE A 225 -25.69 4.41 9.70
C PHE A 225 -26.20 5.86 9.73
N TYR A 226 -25.50 6.77 9.06
CA TYR A 226 -25.92 8.16 8.87
C TYR A 226 -25.82 8.52 7.39
N ALA A 227 -26.94 8.97 6.80
CA ALA A 227 -27.00 9.38 5.41
C ALA A 227 -26.33 10.76 5.23
N TYR A 228 -25.54 10.91 4.14
CA TYR A 228 -24.92 12.18 3.75
C TYR A 228 -25.21 12.59 2.30
N GLY A 229 -25.99 11.83 1.55
CA GLY A 229 -26.37 12.23 0.20
C GLY A 229 -27.21 11.21 -0.56
N ILE A 230 -27.83 11.70 -1.62
CA ILE A 230 -28.57 10.91 -2.61
C ILE A 230 -27.73 10.85 -3.87
N ALA A 231 -27.44 9.65 -4.36
CA ALA A 231 -26.74 9.48 -5.62
C ALA A 231 -27.71 9.38 -6.79
N GLN A 232 -28.80 8.61 -6.64
CA GLN A 232 -29.84 8.45 -7.66
C GLN A 232 -31.24 8.40 -7.02
N CYS A 233 -32.22 8.95 -7.72
CA CYS A 233 -33.62 8.84 -7.35
C CYS A 233 -34.49 8.79 -8.61
N VAL A 234 -35.36 7.78 -8.71
CA VAL A 234 -36.30 7.63 -9.83
C VAL A 234 -37.73 7.46 -9.31
N PRO A 235 -38.67 8.35 -9.70
CA PRO A 235 -38.45 9.61 -10.42
C PRO A 235 -37.60 10.59 -9.61
N ASN A 236 -37.03 11.60 -10.27
CA ASN A 236 -36.22 12.63 -9.61
C ASN A 236 -37.05 13.27 -8.48
N HIS A 237 -36.42 13.43 -7.30
CA HIS A 237 -37.09 13.99 -6.11
C HIS A 237 -37.50 15.46 -6.24
N GLY A 238 -36.99 16.20 -7.25
CA GLY A 238 -37.34 17.58 -7.52
C GLY A 238 -36.80 18.61 -6.50
N LEU A 239 -35.91 18.21 -5.60
CA LEU A 239 -35.26 19.11 -4.64
C LEU A 239 -34.13 19.89 -5.31
N GLU A 240 -33.90 21.12 -4.86
CA GLU A 240 -32.92 22.02 -5.47
C GLU A 240 -31.66 22.19 -4.60
N THR A 241 -31.72 21.80 -3.33
CA THR A 241 -30.62 21.99 -2.38
C THR A 241 -30.19 20.68 -1.73
N MET A 242 -28.92 20.66 -1.28
CA MET A 242 -28.37 19.53 -0.55
C MET A 242 -28.99 19.39 0.82
N HIS A 243 -29.15 20.52 1.50
CA HIS A 243 -29.78 20.59 2.81
C HIS A 243 -31.21 19.99 2.82
N ASP A 244 -32.06 20.40 1.88
CA ASP A 244 -33.41 19.85 1.76
C ASP A 244 -33.40 18.37 1.36
N SER A 245 -32.44 17.94 0.54
CA SER A 245 -32.29 16.54 0.13
C SER A 245 -31.99 15.62 1.31
N LEU A 246 -31.15 16.06 2.24
CA LEU A 246 -30.85 15.28 3.45
C LEU A 246 -32.04 15.24 4.40
N HIS A 247 -32.72 16.38 4.60
CA HIS A 247 -33.96 16.41 5.39
C HIS A 247 -35.12 15.64 4.74
N TRP A 248 -35.15 15.52 3.42
CA TRP A 248 -36.12 14.67 2.73
C TRP A 248 -35.87 13.18 3.02
N LEU A 249 -34.61 12.74 3.14
CA LEU A 249 -34.27 11.35 3.52
C LEU A 249 -34.81 10.99 4.91
N THR A 250 -34.84 11.93 5.87
CA THR A 250 -35.32 11.64 7.22
C THR A 250 -36.79 11.24 7.23
N LYS A 251 -37.59 11.70 6.24
CA LYS A 251 -39.02 11.33 6.09
C LYS A 251 -39.23 9.86 5.71
N PHE A 252 -38.17 9.16 5.25
CA PHE A 252 -38.17 7.73 4.96
C PHE A 252 -37.54 6.90 6.07
N GLY A 253 -37.16 7.52 7.19
CA GLY A 253 -36.56 6.85 8.34
C GLY A 253 -35.04 6.81 8.37
N PHE A 254 -34.38 7.53 7.48
CA PHE A 254 -32.93 7.68 7.59
C PHE A 254 -32.55 8.65 8.69
N GLU A 255 -31.47 8.35 9.39
CA GLU A 255 -30.77 9.28 10.26
C GLU A 255 -29.71 10.05 9.48
N ILE A 256 -29.55 11.35 9.78
CA ILE A 256 -28.47 12.21 9.29
C ILE A 256 -27.61 12.66 10.48
N ALA A 257 -26.46 13.28 10.23
CA ALA A 257 -25.61 13.80 11.29
C ALA A 257 -26.37 14.79 12.19
N GLU A 258 -26.19 14.69 13.51
CA GLU A 258 -26.93 15.52 14.50
C GLU A 258 -26.66 17.02 14.31
N ARG A 259 -25.55 17.40 13.73
CA ARG A 259 -25.15 18.80 13.48
C ARG A 259 -25.05 19.02 11.97
N GLN A 260 -25.96 19.77 11.42
CA GLN A 260 -25.97 20.26 10.05
C GLN A 260 -26.27 21.75 10.06
N PHE A 261 -25.53 22.53 9.28
CA PHE A 261 -25.64 23.96 9.24
C PHE A 261 -25.76 24.45 7.79
N LEU A 262 -26.73 25.33 7.54
CA LEU A 262 -26.81 26.09 6.29
C LEU A 262 -26.12 27.43 6.51
N CYS A 263 -24.93 27.62 5.95
CA CYS A 263 -24.10 28.82 6.10
C CYS A 263 -24.25 29.76 4.88
N ALA A 264 -24.43 31.05 5.14
CA ALA A 264 -24.61 32.04 4.09
C ALA A 264 -23.28 32.53 3.50
N SER A 265 -22.14 32.28 4.16
CA SER A 265 -20.82 32.67 3.72
C SER A 265 -19.73 31.70 4.26
N ILE A 266 -18.52 31.85 3.73
CA ILE A 266 -17.37 31.00 4.15
C ILE A 266 -16.88 31.39 5.55
N GLU A 267 -17.07 32.64 5.97
CA GLU A 267 -16.77 33.14 7.31
C GLU A 267 -17.68 32.46 8.35
N GLU A 268 -18.94 32.28 8.02
CA GLU A 268 -19.87 31.53 8.88
C GLU A 268 -19.47 30.07 8.97
N VAL A 269 -19.00 29.46 7.88
CA VAL A 269 -18.42 28.09 7.89
C VAL A 269 -17.26 28.00 8.86
N GLN A 270 -16.35 28.98 8.84
CA GLN A 270 -15.22 29.03 9.78
C GLN A 270 -15.68 29.09 11.24
N GLN A 271 -16.69 29.92 11.55
CA GLN A 271 -17.25 30.03 12.90
C GLN A 271 -17.86 28.67 13.35
N ARG A 272 -18.60 27.98 12.46
CA ARG A 272 -19.16 26.66 12.78
C ARG A 272 -18.08 25.61 13.01
N TYR A 273 -17.00 25.66 12.22
CA TYR A 273 -15.85 24.78 12.41
C TYR A 273 -15.22 24.95 13.80
N GLU A 274 -14.97 26.20 14.21
CA GLU A 274 -14.43 26.50 15.53
C GLU A 274 -15.35 26.06 16.67
N GLN A 275 -16.66 26.27 16.51
CA GLN A 275 -17.68 25.79 17.44
C GLN A 275 -17.62 24.28 17.59
N ILE A 276 -17.66 23.53 16.50
CA ILE A 276 -17.69 22.05 16.51
C ILE A 276 -16.35 21.49 17.01
N GLN A 277 -15.22 22.15 16.73
CA GLN A 277 -13.93 21.77 17.27
C GLN A 277 -13.92 21.79 18.81
N GLN A 278 -14.61 22.75 19.42
CA GLN A 278 -14.76 22.81 20.88
C GLN A 278 -15.75 21.75 21.40
N GLU A 279 -16.84 21.50 20.67
CA GLU A 279 -17.87 20.50 21.05
C GLU A 279 -17.42 19.04 20.77
N ARG A 280 -16.35 18.82 19.99
CA ARG A 280 -15.88 17.49 19.55
C ARG A 280 -15.77 16.45 20.67
N PRO A 281 -15.23 16.76 21.86
CA PRO A 281 -15.12 15.76 22.96
C PRO A 281 -16.46 15.20 23.40
N ASP A 282 -17.50 16.02 23.36
CA ASP A 282 -18.84 15.70 23.88
C ASP A 282 -19.74 14.97 22.88
N LEU A 283 -19.30 14.86 21.63
CA LEU A 283 -20.07 14.17 20.60
C LEU A 283 -20.08 12.67 20.85
N LYS A 284 -21.23 12.03 20.56
CA LYS A 284 -21.44 10.57 20.72
C LYS A 284 -20.68 9.74 19.69
N VAL A 285 -20.22 10.36 18.62
CA VAL A 285 -19.51 9.73 17.50
C VAL A 285 -18.16 10.40 17.28
N GLU A 286 -17.21 9.66 16.72
CA GLU A 286 -15.94 10.26 16.30
C GLU A 286 -16.10 11.00 14.99
N ILE A 287 -15.43 12.16 14.90
CA ILE A 287 -15.35 13.00 13.72
C ILE A 287 -13.91 13.45 13.50
N ASP A 288 -13.49 13.57 12.26
CA ASP A 288 -12.15 14.04 11.89
C ASP A 288 -12.15 15.46 11.26
N GLY A 289 -13.32 16.10 11.20
CA GLY A 289 -13.50 17.43 10.63
C GLY A 289 -14.95 17.75 10.33
N MET A 290 -15.14 18.63 9.37
CA MET A 290 -16.44 18.96 8.78
C MET A 290 -16.39 18.80 7.27
N VAL A 291 -17.54 18.49 6.65
CA VAL A 291 -17.69 18.48 5.20
C VAL A 291 -18.47 19.72 4.81
N ILE A 292 -17.89 20.51 3.90
CA ILE A 292 -18.48 21.74 3.36
C ILE A 292 -18.89 21.46 1.92
N LYS A 293 -20.16 21.66 1.59
CA LYS A 293 -20.72 21.45 0.26
C LYS A 293 -21.41 22.74 -0.21
N VAL A 294 -21.29 23.08 -1.48
CA VAL A 294 -22.18 24.09 -2.07
C VAL A 294 -23.60 23.56 -2.01
N ASP A 295 -24.53 24.30 -1.40
CA ASP A 295 -25.89 23.79 -1.11
C ASP A 295 -26.73 23.59 -2.37
N SER A 296 -26.70 24.53 -3.33
CA SER A 296 -27.48 24.43 -4.56
C SER A 296 -26.98 23.29 -5.48
N LEU A 297 -27.85 22.29 -5.74
CA LEU A 297 -27.56 21.18 -6.66
C LEU A 297 -27.29 21.66 -8.09
N LYS A 298 -27.92 22.74 -8.52
CA LYS A 298 -27.67 23.38 -9.81
C LYS A 298 -26.26 23.95 -9.88
N GLN A 299 -25.79 24.62 -8.83
CA GLN A 299 -24.44 25.15 -8.76
C GLN A 299 -23.40 24.03 -8.67
N GLN A 300 -23.69 22.93 -7.97
CA GLN A 300 -22.84 21.73 -7.95
C GLN A 300 -22.63 21.17 -9.35
N GLN A 301 -23.68 21.08 -10.17
CA GLN A 301 -23.59 20.64 -11.56
C GLN A 301 -22.74 21.59 -12.42
N GLN A 302 -22.85 22.90 -12.22
CA GLN A 302 -22.06 23.91 -12.93
C GLN A 302 -20.55 23.82 -12.56
N LEU A 303 -20.24 23.60 -11.28
CA LEU A 303 -18.87 23.46 -10.78
C LEU A 303 -18.22 22.16 -11.26
N GLY A 304 -19.01 21.09 -11.34
CA GLY A 304 -18.57 19.80 -11.82
C GLY A 304 -17.55 19.11 -10.91
N PHE A 305 -16.73 18.23 -11.53
CA PHE A 305 -15.82 17.35 -10.83
C PHE A 305 -14.39 17.50 -11.35
N LEU A 306 -13.45 17.13 -10.54
CA LEU A 306 -12.10 16.67 -10.94
C LEU A 306 -12.16 15.15 -11.12
N SER A 307 -11.06 14.54 -11.56
CA SER A 307 -11.02 13.09 -11.80
C SER A 307 -11.49 12.25 -10.60
N ARG A 308 -11.29 12.74 -9.37
CA ARG A 308 -11.53 11.96 -8.17
C ARG A 308 -12.27 12.69 -7.04
N GLU A 309 -12.48 14.00 -7.17
CA GLU A 309 -13.09 14.85 -6.13
C GLU A 309 -14.05 15.86 -6.76
N PRO A 310 -15.20 16.21 -6.09
CA PRO A 310 -16.06 17.27 -6.54
C PRO A 310 -15.41 18.64 -6.30
N ARG A 311 -15.63 19.59 -7.21
CA ARG A 311 -15.17 20.99 -7.02
C ARG A 311 -16.04 21.77 -6.04
N TRP A 312 -17.22 21.26 -5.75
CA TRP A 312 -18.24 21.89 -4.92
C TRP A 312 -18.27 21.40 -3.47
N ALA A 313 -17.37 20.48 -3.11
CA ALA A 313 -17.26 19.98 -1.74
C ALA A 313 -15.81 19.82 -1.31
N ILE A 314 -15.58 20.01 -0.01
CA ILE A 314 -14.26 19.86 0.61
C ILE A 314 -14.39 19.38 2.06
N ALA A 315 -13.40 18.65 2.55
CA ALA A 315 -13.31 18.24 3.94
C ALA A 315 -12.35 19.18 4.69
N TYR A 316 -12.85 19.87 5.71
CA TYR A 316 -12.07 20.70 6.62
C TYR A 316 -11.75 19.88 7.87
N LYS A 317 -10.53 19.35 7.93
CA LYS A 317 -10.09 18.45 9.00
C LYS A 317 -9.64 19.20 10.24
N PHE A 318 -9.94 18.66 11.41
CA PHE A 318 -9.44 19.19 12.68
C PHE A 318 -7.94 18.94 12.83
N PRO A 319 -7.23 19.83 13.55
CA PRO A 319 -5.86 19.55 13.97
C PRO A 319 -5.85 18.28 14.85
N ALA A 320 -4.80 17.51 14.69
CA ALA A 320 -4.60 16.34 15.53
C ALA A 320 -4.46 16.74 17.00
N GLN A 321 -5.08 15.96 17.92
CA GLN A 321 -4.89 16.19 19.36
C GLN A 321 -3.47 15.80 19.74
N ALA A 322 -2.74 16.72 20.37
CA ALA A 322 -1.41 16.49 20.88
C ALA A 322 -1.40 16.41 22.41
N ALA A 323 -0.55 15.57 22.97
CA ALA A 323 -0.30 15.49 24.41
C ALA A 323 1.19 15.49 24.70
N LEU A 324 1.58 16.01 25.87
CA LEU A 324 2.97 16.07 26.31
C LEU A 324 3.36 14.77 27.04
N THR A 325 4.53 14.24 26.68
CA THR A 325 5.14 13.08 27.34
C THR A 325 6.65 13.15 27.31
N LYS A 326 7.32 12.22 28.01
CA LYS A 326 8.79 12.13 28.01
C LYS A 326 9.29 10.99 27.14
N VAL A 327 10.41 11.20 26.47
CA VAL A 327 11.18 10.16 25.78
C VAL A 327 12.04 9.44 26.81
N GLU A 328 11.69 8.19 27.14
CA GLU A 328 12.42 7.38 28.12
C GLU A 328 13.62 6.68 27.48
N ASN A 329 13.48 6.23 26.22
CA ASN A 329 14.53 5.57 25.47
C ASN A 329 14.27 5.71 23.96
N ILE A 330 15.27 5.40 23.15
CA ILE A 330 15.12 5.26 21.69
C ILE A 330 15.74 3.91 21.27
N ASP A 331 14.86 2.98 20.88
CA ASP A 331 15.26 1.66 20.41
C ASP A 331 15.39 1.66 18.88
N TRP A 332 16.32 0.83 18.38
CA TRP A 332 16.48 0.61 16.97
C TRP A 332 15.88 -0.75 16.57
N GLN A 333 14.77 -0.71 15.85
CA GLN A 333 14.12 -1.91 15.31
C GLN A 333 14.70 -2.23 13.93
N VAL A 334 14.97 -3.51 13.70
CA VAL A 334 15.46 -4.01 12.41
C VAL A 334 14.31 -4.66 11.67
N GLY A 335 13.95 -4.07 10.54
CA GLY A 335 12.90 -4.58 9.66
C GLY A 335 13.34 -5.80 8.85
N ARG A 336 12.41 -6.46 8.19
CA ARG A 336 12.61 -7.66 7.36
C ARG A 336 13.61 -7.47 6.22
N THR A 337 13.76 -6.24 5.74
CA THR A 337 14.72 -5.85 4.69
C THR A 337 16.03 -5.28 5.25
N GLY A 338 16.28 -5.46 6.54
CA GLY A 338 17.45 -4.94 7.24
C GLY A 338 17.35 -3.45 7.62
N THR A 339 16.31 -2.73 7.25
CA THR A 339 16.16 -1.29 7.56
C THR A 339 16.10 -1.08 9.07
N LEU A 340 16.94 -0.18 9.59
CA LEU A 340 16.90 0.25 10.98
C LEU A 340 15.91 1.39 11.13
N THR A 341 14.90 1.19 11.98
CA THR A 341 13.87 2.17 12.28
C THR A 341 13.95 2.56 13.74
N PRO A 342 14.22 3.83 14.08
CA PRO A 342 14.24 4.28 15.47
C PRO A 342 12.81 4.41 16.00
N VAL A 343 12.59 3.93 17.23
CA VAL A 343 11.33 3.99 17.95
C VAL A 343 11.56 4.62 19.31
N ALA A 344 10.95 5.78 19.55
CA ALA A 344 10.96 6.41 20.87
C ALA A 344 10.04 5.62 21.81
N ARG A 345 10.57 5.23 22.97
CA ARG A 345 9.83 4.74 24.12
C ARG A 345 9.43 5.94 24.95
N LEU A 346 8.15 6.06 25.23
CA LEU A 346 7.57 7.22 25.90
C LEU A 346 6.98 6.83 27.23
N THR A 347 7.02 7.75 28.20
CA THR A 347 6.11 7.65 29.34
C THR A 347 4.68 7.53 28.79
N PRO A 348 3.91 6.50 29.16
CA PRO A 348 2.59 6.28 28.58
C PRO A 348 1.69 7.52 28.71
N VAL A 349 1.13 7.98 27.61
CA VAL A 349 0.29 9.17 27.52
C VAL A 349 -0.98 8.89 26.74
N PHE A 350 -2.10 9.41 27.19
CA PHE A 350 -3.39 9.25 26.52
C PHE A 350 -3.55 10.30 25.41
N VAL A 351 -3.69 9.85 24.14
CA VAL A 351 -3.81 10.72 22.95
C VAL A 351 -4.82 10.11 21.97
N GLY A 352 -5.82 10.89 21.58
CA GLY A 352 -6.79 10.48 20.56
C GLY A 352 -7.47 9.13 20.90
N GLY A 353 -7.90 8.95 22.15
CA GLY A 353 -8.65 7.76 22.58
C GLY A 353 -7.82 6.52 22.92
N VAL A 354 -6.48 6.56 22.84
CA VAL A 354 -5.61 5.43 23.21
C VAL A 354 -4.40 5.86 24.01
N THR A 355 -3.83 4.94 24.78
CA THR A 355 -2.55 5.14 25.47
C THR A 355 -1.39 4.86 24.53
N VAL A 356 -0.55 5.87 24.29
CA VAL A 356 0.64 5.82 23.44
C VAL A 356 1.86 5.69 24.34
N SER A 357 2.65 4.64 24.15
CA SER A 357 3.93 4.38 24.81
C SER A 357 5.10 4.26 23.83
N ASN A 358 4.83 4.19 22.53
CA ASN A 358 5.86 4.05 21.51
C ASN A 358 5.52 4.92 20.30
N VAL A 359 6.54 5.59 19.74
CA VAL A 359 6.39 6.41 18.51
C VAL A 359 7.56 6.14 17.58
N THR A 360 7.27 5.86 16.32
CA THR A 360 8.33 5.76 15.31
C THR A 360 8.94 7.13 15.02
N LEU A 361 10.27 7.17 14.93
CA LEU A 361 11.02 8.36 14.50
C LEU A 361 11.51 8.18 13.05
N HIS A 362 10.96 7.22 12.31
CA HIS A 362 11.17 6.91 10.90
C HIS A 362 12.62 6.61 10.52
N ASN A 363 13.55 7.53 10.70
CA ASN A 363 14.97 7.40 10.37
C ASN A 363 15.84 8.38 11.19
N ILE A 364 17.16 8.25 11.07
CA ILE A 364 18.10 9.13 11.79
C ILE A 364 17.97 10.60 11.34
N GLY A 365 17.65 10.84 10.08
CA GLY A 365 17.44 12.22 9.57
C GLY A 365 16.28 12.91 10.27
N GLU A 366 15.20 12.19 10.56
CA GLU A 366 14.06 12.76 11.30
C GLU A 366 14.40 13.04 12.77
N ILE A 367 15.20 12.17 13.41
CA ILE A 367 15.72 12.41 14.77
C ILE A 367 16.53 13.73 14.78
N HIS A 368 17.43 13.91 13.80
CA HIS A 368 18.25 15.12 13.71
C HIS A 368 17.40 16.35 13.37
N ARG A 369 16.41 16.21 12.48
CA ARG A 369 15.49 17.31 12.11
C ARG A 369 14.70 17.82 13.31
N LEU A 370 14.21 16.92 14.16
CA LEU A 370 13.46 17.23 15.36
C LEU A 370 14.38 17.57 16.55
N ASP A 371 15.66 17.22 16.49
CA ASP A 371 16.63 17.22 17.61
C ASP A 371 16.09 16.48 18.84
N VAL A 372 15.50 15.29 18.62
CA VAL A 372 14.97 14.45 19.72
C VAL A 372 16.10 13.77 20.44
N ARG A 373 16.08 13.84 21.78
CA ARG A 373 17.04 13.19 22.68
C ARG A 373 16.33 12.38 23.76
N ILE A 374 17.02 11.42 24.33
CA ILE A 374 16.51 10.66 25.50
C ILE A 374 16.39 11.63 26.67
N GLY A 375 15.25 11.60 27.36
CA GLY A 375 14.90 12.51 28.45
C GLY A 375 14.11 13.76 28.03
N ASP A 376 13.99 14.04 26.71
CA ASP A 376 13.22 15.17 26.22
C ASP A 376 11.73 15.06 26.55
N THR A 377 11.10 16.22 26.76
CA THR A 377 9.65 16.35 26.72
C THR A 377 9.23 16.64 25.29
N VAL A 378 8.31 15.84 24.76
CA VAL A 378 7.81 15.94 23.39
C VAL A 378 6.30 16.08 23.38
N SER A 379 5.76 16.80 22.39
CA SER A 379 4.35 16.72 22.05
C SER A 379 4.15 15.58 21.04
N VAL A 380 3.19 14.71 21.38
CA VAL A 380 2.83 13.54 20.56
C VAL A 380 1.39 13.71 20.14
N TYR A 381 1.13 13.51 18.87
CA TYR A 381 -0.21 13.52 18.30
C TYR A 381 -0.45 12.23 17.50
N ARG A 382 -1.72 11.92 17.27
CA ARG A 382 -2.11 10.83 16.36
C ARG A 382 -2.66 11.42 15.08
N THR A 383 -2.03 11.07 13.99
CA THR A 383 -2.49 11.51 12.67
C THR A 383 -3.55 10.52 12.16
N GLY A 384 -4.73 11.02 11.81
CA GLY A 384 -5.85 10.17 11.39
C GLY A 384 -6.30 9.15 12.45
N ASP A 385 -6.07 9.46 13.73
CA ASP A 385 -6.36 8.62 14.90
C ASP A 385 -5.73 7.20 14.88
N VAL A 386 -4.66 6.98 14.09
CA VAL A 386 -4.04 5.66 13.92
C VAL A 386 -2.60 5.62 14.41
N ILE A 387 -1.70 6.41 13.83
CA ILE A 387 -0.25 6.32 14.11
C ILE A 387 0.23 7.53 14.93
N PRO A 388 0.86 7.30 16.11
CA PRO A 388 1.41 8.38 16.89
C PRO A 388 2.70 8.92 16.26
N LYS A 389 2.87 10.25 16.31
CA LYS A 389 4.04 10.99 15.86
C LYS A 389 4.51 11.99 16.89
N VAL A 390 5.81 12.27 16.90
CA VAL A 390 6.37 13.41 17.59
C VAL A 390 6.15 14.65 16.73
N GLU A 391 5.42 15.64 17.26
CA GLU A 391 5.17 16.91 16.61
C GLU A 391 6.32 17.87 16.85
N LYS A 392 6.70 18.03 18.13
CA LYS A 392 7.67 19.01 18.59
C LYS A 392 8.42 18.53 19.82
N VAL A 393 9.68 18.89 19.91
CA VAL A 393 10.49 18.79 21.13
C VAL A 393 10.40 20.12 21.91
N TRP A 394 10.12 20.04 23.19
CA TRP A 394 10.08 21.19 24.10
C TRP A 394 11.46 21.37 24.74
N VAL A 395 12.33 22.10 24.05
CA VAL A 395 13.72 22.28 24.43
C VAL A 395 13.83 22.98 25.80
N GLU A 396 12.82 23.76 26.18
CA GLU A 396 12.72 24.44 27.48
C GLU A 396 12.66 23.47 28.66
N PHE A 397 12.23 22.24 28.42
CA PHE A 397 12.13 21.17 29.45
C PHE A 397 13.23 20.13 29.30
N ARG A 398 14.22 20.35 28.44
CA ARG A 398 15.32 19.40 28.20
C ARG A 398 16.26 19.32 29.40
N PRO A 399 16.55 18.11 29.91
CA PRO A 399 17.61 17.91 30.89
C PRO A 399 18.99 18.37 30.37
N ALA A 400 19.85 18.86 31.28
CA ALA A 400 21.16 19.45 30.91
C ALA A 400 22.14 18.42 30.31
N ASP A 401 22.00 17.15 30.64
CA ASP A 401 22.95 16.06 30.35
C ASP A 401 22.47 15.15 29.22
N THR A 402 21.62 15.65 28.31
CA THR A 402 21.14 14.87 27.17
C THR A 402 22.15 14.85 26.04
N GLU A 403 22.41 13.65 25.49
CA GLU A 403 23.26 13.46 24.33
C GLU A 403 22.46 13.34 23.03
N MET A 404 23.09 13.71 21.91
CA MET A 404 22.50 13.48 20.59
C MET A 404 22.41 11.99 20.31
N VAL A 405 21.28 11.56 19.72
CA VAL A 405 21.09 10.19 19.31
C VAL A 405 21.86 9.94 18.02
N ASN A 406 22.75 8.96 18.05
CA ASN A 406 23.54 8.57 16.91
C ASN A 406 23.04 7.23 16.33
N LEU A 407 23.33 7.01 15.05
CA LEU A 407 23.10 5.73 14.42
C LEU A 407 23.99 4.66 15.07
N PRO A 408 23.48 3.48 15.46
CA PRO A 408 24.32 2.43 15.96
C PRO A 408 25.30 1.96 14.89
N THR A 409 26.52 1.70 15.28
CA THR A 409 27.55 1.13 14.37
C THR A 409 27.26 -0.31 14.00
N ASN A 410 26.61 -1.04 14.94
CA ASN A 410 26.30 -2.46 14.77
C ASN A 410 24.80 -2.71 14.94
N CYS A 411 24.31 -3.70 14.23
CA CYS A 411 22.92 -4.15 14.29
C CYS A 411 22.57 -4.67 15.69
N PRO A 412 21.49 -4.18 16.32
CA PRO A 412 21.10 -4.64 17.67
C PRO A 412 20.61 -6.10 17.70
N VAL A 413 20.42 -6.75 16.55
CA VAL A 413 19.93 -8.14 16.45
C VAL A 413 21.03 -9.14 16.16
N CYS A 414 22.01 -8.79 15.30
CA CYS A 414 23.02 -9.74 14.82
C CYS A 414 24.45 -9.20 14.88
N GLU A 415 24.67 -8.01 15.43
CA GLU A 415 25.96 -7.34 15.59
C GLU A 415 26.72 -7.04 14.28
N SER A 416 26.16 -7.38 13.11
CA SER A 416 26.73 -7.01 11.81
C SER A 416 26.79 -5.50 11.65
N PRO A 417 27.72 -4.94 10.87
CA PRO A 417 27.83 -3.51 10.64
C PRO A 417 26.52 -2.91 10.13
N VAL A 418 26.20 -1.70 10.58
CA VAL A 418 25.12 -0.88 10.05
C VAL A 418 25.69 0.05 9.00
N VAL A 419 25.13 0.03 7.80
CA VAL A 419 25.55 0.84 6.66
C VAL A 419 24.46 1.81 6.26
N MET A 420 24.86 3.04 5.95
CA MET A 420 23.98 4.06 5.38
C MET A 420 24.72 4.70 4.20
N PRO A 421 24.43 4.26 2.97
CA PRO A 421 25.08 4.83 1.79
C PRO A 421 24.84 6.34 1.67
N GLU A 422 25.79 7.05 1.11
CA GLU A 422 25.69 8.47 0.89
C GLU A 422 24.49 8.79 -0.01
N GLY A 423 23.64 9.73 0.43
CA GLY A 423 22.41 10.10 -0.27
C GLY A 423 21.18 9.22 0.06
N GLU A 424 21.31 8.17 0.87
CA GLU A 424 20.16 7.41 1.37
C GLU A 424 19.70 7.93 2.75
N ALA A 425 18.38 7.94 2.96
CA ALA A 425 17.78 8.32 4.24
C ALA A 425 17.70 7.18 5.26
N LEU A 426 17.89 5.92 4.81
CA LEU A 426 17.65 4.73 5.60
C LEU A 426 18.95 3.95 5.85
N ALA A 427 19.29 3.79 7.12
CA ALA A 427 20.35 2.90 7.56
C ALA A 427 19.89 1.43 7.55
N ARG A 428 20.83 0.51 7.31
CA ARG A 428 20.53 -0.92 7.18
C ARG A 428 21.59 -1.80 7.82
N CYS A 429 21.11 -2.93 8.34
CA CYS A 429 21.95 -4.02 8.76
C CYS A 429 22.54 -4.75 7.54
N SER A 430 23.86 -4.93 7.49
CA SER A 430 24.56 -5.69 6.45
C SER A 430 24.49 -7.21 6.64
N GLY A 431 23.91 -7.70 7.74
CA GLY A 431 23.88 -9.12 8.12
C GLY A 431 23.09 -10.06 7.22
N GLY A 432 22.31 -9.53 6.25
CA GLY A 432 21.67 -10.29 5.18
C GLY A 432 21.03 -11.62 5.64
N LEU A 433 21.56 -12.72 5.11
CA LEU A 433 21.09 -14.09 5.38
C LEU A 433 21.24 -14.52 6.86
N TYR A 434 22.18 -13.94 7.56
CA TYR A 434 22.48 -14.29 8.97
C TYR A 434 21.55 -13.58 9.97
N CYS A 435 21.13 -12.36 9.68
CA CYS A 435 20.34 -11.56 10.61
C CYS A 435 18.98 -12.16 10.89
N ALA A 436 18.70 -12.50 12.16
CA ALA A 436 17.42 -13.10 12.56
C ALA A 436 16.21 -12.23 12.19
N ALA A 437 16.32 -10.90 12.19
CA ALA A 437 15.24 -10.00 11.76
C ALA A 437 14.97 -10.06 10.24
N GLN A 438 15.96 -10.43 9.43
CA GLN A 438 15.83 -10.52 7.97
C GLN A 438 15.51 -11.95 7.50
N ARG A 439 15.64 -12.93 8.38
CA ARG A 439 15.56 -14.37 8.09
C ARG A 439 14.31 -14.79 7.34
N ILE A 440 13.15 -14.35 7.78
CA ILE A 440 11.87 -14.71 7.14
C ILE A 440 11.84 -14.27 5.68
N GLU A 441 12.22 -13.05 5.40
CA GLU A 441 12.24 -12.53 4.03
C GLU A 441 13.34 -13.16 3.18
N ALA A 442 14.50 -13.46 3.77
CA ALA A 442 15.58 -14.16 3.08
C ALA A 442 15.14 -15.57 2.65
N ILE A 443 14.48 -16.31 3.55
CA ILE A 443 13.95 -17.64 3.23
C ILE A 443 12.84 -17.55 2.17
N ARG A 444 11.89 -16.65 2.30
CA ARG A 444 10.81 -16.42 1.31
C ARG A 444 11.37 -16.10 -0.07
N HIS A 445 12.34 -15.21 -0.11
CA HIS A 445 13.01 -14.84 -1.36
C HIS A 445 13.72 -16.05 -1.98
N PHE A 446 14.51 -16.78 -1.17
CA PHE A 446 15.28 -17.93 -1.60
C PHE A 446 14.40 -19.05 -2.18
N VAL A 447 13.25 -19.35 -1.57
CA VAL A 447 12.35 -20.41 -2.04
C VAL A 447 11.43 -19.98 -3.18
N SER A 448 11.41 -18.70 -3.53
CA SER A 448 10.51 -18.15 -4.54
C SER A 448 10.71 -18.77 -5.92
N ARG A 449 9.65 -18.75 -6.75
CA ARG A 449 9.64 -19.29 -8.12
C ARG A 449 10.78 -18.79 -9.01
N LYS A 450 11.22 -17.56 -8.81
CA LYS A 450 12.30 -16.95 -9.59
C LYS A 450 13.70 -17.26 -9.05
N ALA A 451 13.79 -17.72 -7.80
CA ALA A 451 15.02 -18.15 -7.17
C ALA A 451 15.14 -19.68 -7.24
N LEU A 452 15.11 -20.40 -6.13
CA LEU A 452 15.32 -21.86 -6.12
C LEU A 452 14.05 -22.68 -6.38
N ASP A 453 12.87 -22.03 -6.44
CA ASP A 453 11.58 -22.62 -6.81
C ASP A 453 11.18 -23.83 -5.94
N ILE A 454 11.27 -23.66 -4.63
CA ILE A 454 10.93 -24.71 -3.68
C ILE A 454 9.43 -24.61 -3.35
N GLU A 455 8.61 -25.38 -4.08
CA GLU A 455 7.16 -25.42 -3.84
C GLU A 455 6.84 -26.07 -2.47
N GLY A 456 5.78 -25.57 -1.84
CA GLY A 456 5.30 -26.13 -0.57
C GLY A 456 5.88 -25.44 0.67
N LEU A 457 6.89 -24.58 0.57
CA LEU A 457 7.43 -23.80 1.69
C LEU A 457 6.87 -22.37 1.71
N GLY A 458 5.55 -22.26 1.95
CA GLY A 458 4.86 -20.98 2.04
C GLY A 458 5.05 -20.30 3.41
N ASP A 459 4.62 -19.02 3.50
CA ASP A 459 4.82 -18.12 4.64
C ASP A 459 4.49 -18.74 5.99
N ARG A 460 3.33 -19.40 6.09
CA ARG A 460 2.86 -20.00 7.34
C ARG A 460 3.80 -21.13 7.82
N TRP A 461 4.36 -21.90 6.89
CA TRP A 461 5.23 -23.01 7.25
C TRP A 461 6.64 -22.52 7.57
N VAL A 462 7.12 -21.51 6.87
CA VAL A 462 8.39 -20.82 7.23
C VAL A 462 8.33 -20.32 8.67
N GLU A 463 7.25 -19.64 9.07
CA GLU A 463 7.07 -19.17 10.45
C GLU A 463 7.02 -20.32 11.45
N SER A 464 6.29 -21.41 11.15
CA SER A 464 6.22 -22.60 12.02
C SER A 464 7.57 -23.27 12.19
N LEU A 465 8.35 -23.41 11.11
CA LEU A 465 9.66 -24.03 11.14
C LEU A 465 10.70 -23.17 11.90
N LEU A 466 10.58 -21.85 11.80
CA LEU A 466 11.38 -20.92 12.62
C LEU A 466 11.04 -21.02 14.10
N HIS A 467 9.76 -21.13 14.46
CA HIS A 467 9.35 -21.34 15.85
C HIS A 467 9.81 -22.67 16.45
N LEU A 468 9.94 -23.70 15.60
CA LEU A 468 10.47 -25.01 15.99
C LEU A 468 12.00 -25.06 15.97
N ASP A 469 12.67 -23.95 15.70
CA ASP A 469 14.14 -23.81 15.56
C ASP A 469 14.75 -24.76 14.50
N LEU A 470 13.94 -25.15 13.51
CA LEU A 470 14.37 -26.00 12.38
C LEU A 470 14.97 -25.20 11.23
N LEU A 471 14.72 -23.89 11.18
CA LEU A 471 15.29 -22.97 10.20
C LEU A 471 16.00 -21.82 10.90
N LYS A 472 17.30 -21.71 10.77
CA LYS A 472 18.13 -20.59 11.24
C LYS A 472 18.57 -19.69 10.09
N ASP A 473 18.78 -20.29 8.92
CA ASP A 473 19.10 -19.63 7.66
C ASP A 473 18.61 -20.47 6.47
N VAL A 474 18.89 -20.01 5.25
CA VAL A 474 18.44 -20.68 4.02
C VAL A 474 19.10 -22.06 3.78
N ALA A 475 20.26 -22.35 4.38
CA ALA A 475 20.93 -23.63 4.22
C ALA A 475 20.23 -24.76 5.00
N ASP A 476 19.57 -24.45 6.11
CA ASP A 476 18.82 -25.43 6.92
C ASP A 476 17.65 -26.04 6.14
N ILE A 477 17.15 -25.37 5.09
CA ILE A 477 16.09 -25.90 4.22
C ILE A 477 16.46 -27.26 3.68
N TYR A 478 17.74 -27.46 3.31
CA TYR A 478 18.24 -28.70 2.73
C TYR A 478 18.44 -29.84 3.74
N HIS A 479 18.34 -29.54 5.03
CA HIS A 479 18.37 -30.50 6.13
C HIS A 479 16.97 -30.85 6.68
N LEU A 480 15.89 -30.27 6.17
CA LEU A 480 14.53 -30.55 6.64
C LEU A 480 14.12 -32.01 6.48
N HIS A 481 14.69 -32.74 5.53
CA HIS A 481 14.44 -34.17 5.37
C HIS A 481 14.85 -35.02 6.59
N GLU A 482 15.82 -34.56 7.39
CA GLU A 482 16.27 -35.21 8.65
C GLU A 482 15.23 -35.06 9.77
N HIS A 483 14.30 -34.11 9.64
CA HIS A 483 13.28 -33.77 10.64
C HIS A 483 11.88 -34.20 10.25
N ARG A 484 11.74 -35.24 9.42
CA ARG A 484 10.46 -35.73 8.85
C ARG A 484 9.38 -35.91 9.91
N ASP A 485 9.69 -36.54 11.04
CA ASP A 485 8.74 -36.81 12.11
C ASP A 485 8.24 -35.51 12.77
N THR A 486 9.12 -34.53 12.93
CA THR A 486 8.74 -33.20 13.46
C THR A 486 7.88 -32.45 12.47
N LEU A 487 8.18 -32.51 11.16
CA LEU A 487 7.37 -31.89 10.11
C LEU A 487 5.92 -32.41 10.12
N LEU A 488 5.71 -33.71 10.39
CA LEU A 488 4.39 -34.32 10.49
C LEU A 488 3.57 -33.85 11.70
N THR A 489 4.19 -33.22 12.69
CA THR A 489 3.48 -32.64 13.85
C THR A 489 2.90 -31.27 13.56
N ILE A 490 3.33 -30.61 12.46
CA ILE A 490 2.87 -29.27 12.09
C ILE A 490 1.42 -29.36 11.56
N GLU A 491 0.55 -28.51 12.08
CA GLU A 491 -0.86 -28.46 11.69
C GLU A 491 -1.04 -28.36 10.16
N LYS A 492 -1.82 -29.24 9.57
CA LYS A 492 -2.11 -29.36 8.11
C LYS A 492 -0.91 -29.79 7.25
N MET A 493 0.18 -30.29 7.86
CA MET A 493 1.33 -30.84 7.17
C MET A 493 1.26 -32.39 7.22
N GLY A 494 0.45 -32.98 6.34
CA GLY A 494 0.32 -34.43 6.25
C GLY A 494 1.46 -35.10 5.44
N GLU A 495 1.53 -36.44 5.47
CA GLU A 495 2.59 -37.25 4.82
C GLU A 495 2.86 -36.84 3.37
N LYS A 496 1.79 -36.64 2.56
CA LYS A 496 1.91 -36.23 1.16
C LYS A 496 2.54 -34.84 1.02
N SER A 497 2.18 -33.90 1.90
CA SER A 497 2.72 -32.55 1.88
C SER A 497 4.19 -32.52 2.27
N VAL A 498 4.57 -33.30 3.30
CA VAL A 498 5.98 -33.45 3.72
C VAL A 498 6.79 -34.08 2.59
N GLN A 499 6.27 -35.13 1.94
CA GLN A 499 6.99 -35.77 0.84
C GLN A 499 7.17 -34.80 -0.35
N ASN A 500 6.11 -34.11 -0.77
CA ASN A 500 6.18 -33.12 -1.84
C ASN A 500 7.20 -32.00 -1.52
N LEU A 501 7.24 -31.55 -0.27
CA LEU A 501 8.23 -30.54 0.15
C LEU A 501 9.67 -31.09 0.04
N ILE A 502 9.93 -32.29 0.53
CA ILE A 502 11.25 -32.93 0.46
C ILE A 502 11.65 -33.12 -1.01
N ASP A 503 10.74 -33.58 -1.86
CA ASP A 503 11.00 -33.77 -3.29
C ASP A 503 11.29 -32.43 -4.00
N ALA A 504 10.57 -31.37 -3.64
CA ALA A 504 10.80 -30.01 -4.15
C ALA A 504 12.18 -29.45 -3.70
N ILE A 505 12.56 -29.68 -2.45
CA ILE A 505 13.88 -29.30 -1.93
C ILE A 505 14.98 -30.04 -2.71
N GLU A 506 14.83 -31.34 -2.93
CA GLU A 506 15.83 -32.14 -3.66
C GLU A 506 15.91 -31.69 -5.12
N ALA A 507 14.79 -31.45 -5.78
CA ALA A 507 14.75 -30.95 -7.15
C ALA A 507 15.42 -29.57 -7.30
N SER A 508 15.32 -28.71 -6.29
CA SER A 508 15.88 -27.36 -6.30
C SER A 508 17.42 -27.33 -6.27
N LYS A 509 18.08 -28.43 -5.89
CA LYS A 509 19.55 -28.53 -5.90
C LYS A 509 20.13 -28.36 -7.30
N LYS A 510 19.42 -28.76 -8.34
CA LYS A 510 19.81 -28.48 -9.72
C LYS A 510 19.19 -27.17 -10.18
N THR A 511 19.99 -26.14 -10.29
CA THR A 511 19.54 -24.77 -10.64
C THR A 511 20.44 -24.13 -11.71
N THR A 512 20.45 -22.81 -11.83
CA THR A 512 21.42 -22.06 -12.63
C THR A 512 22.18 -21.08 -11.74
N LEU A 513 23.41 -20.74 -12.09
CA LEU A 513 24.19 -19.74 -11.34
C LEU A 513 23.43 -18.42 -11.18
N ALA A 514 22.71 -17.98 -12.22
CA ALA A 514 21.90 -16.75 -12.18
C ALA A 514 20.76 -16.83 -11.13
N ARG A 515 20.03 -17.95 -11.09
CA ARG A 515 18.94 -18.14 -10.10
C ARG A 515 19.49 -18.26 -8.68
N PHE A 516 20.65 -18.92 -8.53
CA PHE A 516 21.31 -19.01 -7.24
C PHE A 516 21.76 -17.63 -6.74
N ILE A 517 22.47 -16.84 -7.58
CA ILE A 517 22.86 -15.45 -7.22
C ILE A 517 21.63 -14.61 -6.86
N TYR A 518 20.54 -14.71 -7.64
CA TYR A 518 19.30 -14.01 -7.32
C TYR A 518 18.72 -14.47 -5.97
N GLY A 519 18.73 -15.77 -5.71
CA GLY A 519 18.23 -16.39 -4.47
C GLY A 519 18.97 -15.93 -3.20
N LEU A 520 20.23 -15.54 -3.32
CA LEU A 520 21.03 -15.00 -2.21
C LEU A 520 20.48 -13.67 -1.67
N GLY A 521 19.61 -12.99 -2.42
CA GLY A 521 18.97 -11.76 -2.00
C GLY A 521 19.94 -10.59 -1.81
N ILE A 522 21.04 -10.57 -2.53
CA ILE A 522 22.02 -9.48 -2.50
C ILE A 522 21.34 -8.18 -2.91
N ARG A 523 21.51 -7.15 -2.10
CA ARG A 523 20.87 -5.85 -2.34
C ARG A 523 21.25 -5.29 -3.72
N GLY A 524 20.28 -4.71 -4.41
CA GLY A 524 20.48 -4.16 -5.75
C GLY A 524 20.63 -5.22 -6.85
N VAL A 525 20.70 -6.50 -6.51
CA VAL A 525 20.82 -7.61 -7.46
C VAL A 525 19.43 -8.19 -7.74
N GLY A 526 18.78 -7.69 -8.79
CA GLY A 526 17.55 -8.26 -9.34
C GLY A 526 17.83 -9.45 -10.25
N GLU A 527 16.78 -10.07 -10.79
CA GLU A 527 16.87 -11.22 -11.71
C GLU A 527 17.76 -10.92 -12.93
N THR A 528 17.63 -9.73 -13.53
CA THR A 528 18.44 -9.31 -14.68
C THR A 528 19.90 -9.14 -14.29
N THR A 529 20.19 -8.45 -13.19
CA THR A 529 21.54 -8.22 -12.68
C THR A 529 22.23 -9.54 -12.31
N ALA A 530 21.50 -10.46 -11.63
CA ALA A 530 22.02 -11.79 -11.28
C ALA A 530 22.45 -12.57 -12.53
N ARG A 531 21.66 -12.50 -13.61
CA ARG A 531 22.01 -13.13 -14.88
C ARG A 531 23.22 -12.48 -15.53
N MET A 532 23.33 -11.14 -15.49
CA MET A 532 24.52 -10.45 -16.03
C MET A 532 25.77 -10.81 -15.25
N LEU A 533 25.69 -10.89 -13.92
CA LEU A 533 26.78 -11.35 -13.07
C LEU A 533 27.19 -12.79 -13.39
N ALA A 534 26.22 -13.71 -13.52
CA ALA A 534 26.51 -15.08 -13.91
C ALA A 534 27.19 -15.18 -15.28
N ASN A 535 26.77 -14.38 -16.25
CA ASN A 535 27.36 -14.34 -17.59
C ASN A 535 28.77 -13.71 -17.60
N THR A 536 29.00 -12.68 -16.76
CA THR A 536 30.29 -11.98 -16.69
C THR A 536 31.34 -12.81 -16.00
N PHE A 537 31.01 -13.40 -14.84
CA PHE A 537 31.99 -14.11 -14.00
C PHE A 537 32.02 -15.62 -14.23
N GLN A 538 30.99 -16.20 -14.89
CA GLN A 538 30.91 -17.62 -15.27
C GLN A 538 30.93 -18.64 -14.10
N THR A 539 31.57 -18.31 -12.99
CA THR A 539 31.67 -19.14 -11.79
C THR A 539 31.38 -18.33 -10.53
N LEU A 540 30.90 -18.98 -9.49
CA LEU A 540 30.66 -18.34 -8.19
C LEU A 540 32.02 -17.89 -7.56
N ASP A 541 33.08 -18.67 -7.72
CA ASP A 541 34.38 -18.32 -7.15
C ASP A 541 34.97 -17.07 -7.81
N ALA A 542 34.80 -16.91 -9.13
CA ALA A 542 35.22 -15.68 -9.81
C ALA A 542 34.42 -14.47 -9.33
N LEU A 543 33.12 -14.64 -9.07
CA LEU A 543 32.28 -13.58 -8.53
C LEU A 543 32.67 -13.25 -7.08
N LYS A 544 32.91 -14.24 -6.23
CA LYS A 544 33.40 -14.07 -4.84
C LYS A 544 34.76 -13.32 -4.77
N ALA A 545 35.62 -13.54 -5.75
CA ALA A 545 36.95 -12.90 -5.80
C ALA A 545 36.98 -11.53 -6.48
N ALA A 546 35.84 -11.07 -7.06
CA ALA A 546 35.77 -9.83 -7.79
C ALA A 546 35.83 -8.62 -6.86
N ASP A 547 36.66 -7.64 -7.19
CA ASP A 547 36.66 -6.34 -6.54
C ASP A 547 35.55 -5.40 -7.14
N VAL A 548 35.35 -4.26 -6.51
CA VAL A 548 34.34 -3.27 -6.92
C VAL A 548 34.53 -2.84 -8.38
N GLU A 549 35.77 -2.64 -8.83
CA GLU A 549 36.08 -2.23 -10.20
C GLU A 549 35.78 -3.32 -11.24
N ALA A 550 35.97 -4.58 -10.88
CA ALA A 550 35.60 -5.71 -11.74
C ALA A 550 34.07 -5.87 -11.81
N LEU A 551 33.39 -5.70 -10.68
CA LEU A 551 31.91 -5.76 -10.60
C LEU A 551 31.23 -4.67 -11.44
N LYS A 552 31.76 -3.45 -11.45
CA LYS A 552 31.28 -2.30 -12.26
C LYS A 552 31.35 -2.54 -13.77
N LYS A 553 32.17 -3.49 -14.24
CA LYS A 553 32.22 -3.88 -15.67
C LYS A 553 30.99 -4.67 -16.09
N THR A 554 30.22 -5.19 -15.14
CA THR A 554 28.97 -5.90 -15.44
C THR A 554 27.88 -4.88 -15.83
N PRO A 555 27.16 -5.06 -16.96
CA PRO A 555 26.04 -4.18 -17.31
C PRO A 555 25.01 -4.07 -16.19
N ASP A 556 24.44 -2.90 -16.01
CA ASP A 556 23.43 -2.56 -14.96
C ASP A 556 23.97 -2.64 -13.50
N VAL A 557 25.30 -2.75 -13.29
CA VAL A 557 25.94 -2.66 -11.97
C VAL A 557 26.62 -1.29 -11.83
N GLY A 558 26.02 -0.41 -11.01
CA GLY A 558 26.60 0.88 -10.64
C GLY A 558 27.49 0.78 -9.40
N ASP A 559 28.12 1.91 -9.00
CA ASP A 559 29.04 2.01 -7.87
C ASP A 559 28.45 1.39 -6.60
N ILE A 560 27.26 1.84 -6.20
CA ILE A 560 26.56 1.40 -4.97
C ILE A 560 26.26 -0.10 -5.00
N THR A 561 25.79 -0.61 -6.14
CA THR A 561 25.46 -2.04 -6.27
C THR A 561 26.74 -2.90 -6.22
N ALA A 562 27.83 -2.44 -6.82
CA ALA A 562 29.11 -3.13 -6.79
C ALA A 562 29.67 -3.23 -5.35
N GLU A 563 29.55 -2.16 -4.57
CA GLU A 563 29.93 -2.16 -3.15
C GLU A 563 29.09 -3.18 -2.36
N TRP A 564 27.76 -3.20 -2.53
CA TRP A 564 26.92 -4.19 -1.82
C TRP A 564 27.24 -5.63 -2.18
N ILE A 565 27.58 -5.91 -3.44
CA ILE A 565 28.00 -7.25 -3.87
C ILE A 565 29.32 -7.62 -3.22
N ALA A 566 30.30 -6.72 -3.23
CA ALA A 566 31.60 -6.95 -2.60
C ALA A 566 31.47 -7.18 -1.08
N ASP A 567 30.72 -6.32 -0.39
CA ASP A 567 30.46 -6.44 1.05
C ASP A 567 29.76 -7.77 1.40
N PHE A 568 28.80 -8.21 0.57
CA PHE A 568 28.10 -9.48 0.78
C PHE A 568 29.09 -10.66 0.76
N PHE A 569 29.99 -10.70 -0.19
CA PHE A 569 30.99 -11.78 -0.33
C PHE A 569 32.21 -11.62 0.60
N GLN A 570 32.37 -10.47 1.26
CA GLN A 570 33.40 -10.28 2.30
C GLN A 570 32.88 -10.63 3.70
N ALA A 571 31.56 -10.70 3.92
CA ALA A 571 30.98 -11.01 5.21
C ALA A 571 31.17 -12.49 5.57
N PRO A 572 31.92 -12.85 6.67
CA PRO A 572 32.25 -14.23 7.00
C PRO A 572 31.03 -15.15 7.14
N HIS A 573 29.96 -14.64 7.77
CA HIS A 573 28.74 -15.41 7.97
C HIS A 573 27.96 -15.69 6.67
N ASN A 574 28.02 -14.80 5.67
CA ASN A 574 27.43 -15.07 4.35
C ASN A 574 28.23 -16.18 3.64
N ILE A 575 29.56 -16.16 3.75
CA ILE A 575 30.43 -17.23 3.21
C ILE A 575 30.10 -18.57 3.86
N GLU A 576 29.94 -18.61 5.19
CA GLU A 576 29.54 -19.83 5.89
C GLU A 576 28.23 -20.41 5.38
N VAL A 577 27.21 -19.57 5.20
CA VAL A 577 25.92 -20.00 4.63
C VAL A 577 26.07 -20.49 3.19
N LEU A 578 26.86 -19.80 2.37
CA LEU A 578 27.17 -20.23 0.99
C LEU A 578 27.84 -21.60 0.96
N ASP A 579 28.87 -21.81 1.80
CA ASP A 579 29.60 -23.09 1.85
C ASP A 579 28.66 -24.23 2.30
N ARG A 580 27.75 -23.98 3.24
CA ARG A 580 26.72 -24.95 3.66
C ARG A 580 25.73 -25.26 2.53
N LEU A 581 25.28 -24.26 1.75
CA LEU A 581 24.41 -24.46 0.59
C LEU A 581 25.07 -25.31 -0.47
N LEU A 582 26.34 -25.07 -0.78
CA LEU A 582 27.11 -25.87 -1.73
C LEU A 582 27.37 -27.29 -1.20
N ALA A 583 27.68 -27.43 0.09
CA ALA A 583 27.86 -28.74 0.74
C ALA A 583 26.54 -29.56 0.75
N ALA A 584 25.39 -28.93 0.80
CA ALA A 584 24.07 -29.58 0.66
C ALA A 584 23.79 -30.12 -0.74
N GLY A 585 24.68 -29.85 -1.72
CA GLY A 585 24.61 -30.39 -3.07
C GLY A 585 23.99 -29.49 -4.12
N ILE A 586 23.82 -28.20 -3.85
CA ILE A 586 23.37 -27.25 -4.88
C ILE A 586 24.41 -27.13 -5.96
N HIS A 587 24.01 -27.31 -7.21
CA HIS A 587 24.90 -27.29 -8.37
C HIS A 587 24.17 -26.72 -9.60
N TRP A 588 25.00 -26.30 -10.57
CA TRP A 588 24.54 -25.80 -11.88
C TRP A 588 25.52 -26.19 -12.96
N ASP A 589 25.02 -26.35 -14.17
CA ASP A 589 25.85 -26.52 -15.34
C ASP A 589 26.63 -25.22 -15.63
N ALA A 590 27.85 -25.32 -16.12
CA ALA A 590 28.63 -24.15 -16.48
C ALA A 590 27.82 -23.29 -17.49
N PRO A 591 27.73 -21.96 -17.29
CA PRO A 591 27.03 -21.10 -18.24
C PRO A 591 27.66 -21.29 -19.62
N THR A 592 26.89 -21.79 -20.58
CA THR A 592 27.30 -21.80 -21.97
C THR A 592 27.31 -20.36 -22.45
N ALA A 593 28.50 -19.79 -22.67
CA ALA A 593 28.60 -18.47 -23.28
C ALA A 593 27.86 -18.55 -24.64
N PRO A 594 26.83 -17.71 -24.89
CA PRO A 594 26.14 -17.74 -26.15
C PRO A 594 27.13 -17.41 -27.25
N THR A 595 27.40 -18.36 -28.12
CA THR A 595 28.40 -18.29 -29.20
C THR A 595 28.07 -17.21 -30.25
N ARG A 596 26.86 -16.71 -30.26
CA ARG A 596 26.39 -15.59 -31.09
C ARG A 596 25.32 -14.80 -30.35
N GLN A 597 25.50 -13.50 -30.19
CA GLN A 597 24.51 -12.55 -29.70
C GLN A 597 24.09 -11.58 -30.84
N PRO A 598 23.32 -12.06 -31.83
CA PRO A 598 22.97 -11.27 -33.02
C PRO A 598 22.10 -10.05 -32.68
N LEU A 599 21.45 -10.03 -31.52
CA LEU A 599 20.57 -8.95 -31.07
C LEU A 599 21.20 -8.07 -29.99
N ASN A 600 22.51 -8.16 -29.80
CA ASN A 600 23.20 -7.37 -28.77
C ASN A 600 22.98 -5.86 -28.98
N GLY A 601 22.50 -5.17 -27.95
CA GLY A 601 22.19 -3.74 -27.97
C GLY A 601 20.79 -3.40 -28.55
N GLU A 602 20.02 -4.37 -29.03
CA GLU A 602 18.65 -4.14 -29.51
C GLU A 602 17.61 -4.25 -28.39
N SER A 603 16.67 -3.31 -28.35
CA SER A 603 15.52 -3.35 -27.42
C SER A 603 14.30 -3.96 -28.11
N TRP A 604 13.74 -5.01 -27.52
CA TRP A 604 12.59 -5.75 -28.03
C TRP A 604 11.45 -5.72 -27.01
N VAL A 605 10.21 -5.93 -27.49
CA VAL A 605 9.02 -6.00 -26.63
C VAL A 605 8.19 -7.22 -27.04
N VAL A 606 7.72 -8.00 -26.07
CA VAL A 606 6.77 -9.10 -26.28
C VAL A 606 5.42 -8.68 -25.71
N THR A 607 4.34 -8.81 -26.49
CA THR A 607 2.98 -8.41 -26.11
C THR A 607 1.93 -9.38 -26.67
N GLY A 608 0.77 -9.45 -26.03
CA GLY A 608 -0.27 -10.41 -26.39
C GLY A 608 -0.02 -11.82 -25.83
N THR A 609 -0.85 -12.77 -26.22
CA THR A 609 -0.73 -14.19 -25.87
C THR A 609 -0.15 -14.94 -27.07
N LEU A 610 0.94 -15.66 -26.88
CA LEU A 610 1.50 -16.57 -27.87
C LEU A 610 0.92 -17.95 -27.65
N GLU A 611 0.56 -18.67 -28.72
CA GLU A 611 -0.05 -20.00 -28.63
C GLU A 611 0.99 -21.10 -28.41
N SER A 612 2.17 -20.96 -28.99
CA SER A 612 3.22 -21.99 -28.99
C SER A 612 4.13 -21.93 -27.75
N MET A 613 4.20 -20.78 -27.07
CA MET A 613 5.08 -20.61 -25.90
C MET A 613 4.58 -19.51 -24.93
N GLY A 614 4.98 -19.61 -23.67
CA GLY A 614 4.71 -18.53 -22.68
C GLY A 614 5.49 -17.25 -23.00
N ARG A 615 4.96 -16.08 -22.57
CA ARG A 615 5.65 -14.79 -22.73
C ARG A 615 7.04 -14.79 -22.08
N ASP A 616 7.20 -15.46 -20.94
CA ASP A 616 8.47 -15.57 -20.24
C ASP A 616 9.48 -16.39 -21.04
N GLU A 617 9.02 -17.46 -21.70
CA GLU A 617 9.85 -18.28 -22.58
C GLU A 617 10.30 -17.50 -23.83
N ALA A 618 9.38 -16.78 -24.48
CA ALA A 618 9.71 -15.90 -25.60
C ALA A 618 10.74 -14.82 -25.20
N THR A 619 10.56 -14.26 -24.00
CA THR A 619 11.50 -13.31 -23.42
C THR A 619 12.87 -13.91 -23.20
N GLN A 620 12.95 -15.10 -22.63
CA GLN A 620 14.22 -15.82 -22.41
C GLN A 620 14.96 -16.13 -23.71
N LYS A 621 14.24 -16.57 -24.74
CA LYS A 621 14.82 -16.84 -26.08
C LYS A 621 15.40 -15.59 -26.72
N LEU A 622 14.70 -14.47 -26.66
CA LEU A 622 15.23 -13.18 -27.17
C LEU A 622 16.45 -12.72 -26.39
N GLN A 623 16.44 -12.89 -25.07
CA GLN A 623 17.56 -12.52 -24.21
C GLN A 623 18.77 -13.42 -24.42
N ALA A 624 18.58 -14.71 -24.70
CA ALA A 624 19.65 -15.62 -25.08
C ALA A 624 20.35 -15.17 -26.38
N LEU A 625 19.62 -14.54 -27.28
CA LEU A 625 20.17 -13.94 -28.51
C LEU A 625 20.80 -12.54 -28.29
N GLY A 626 20.81 -12.04 -27.05
CA GLY A 626 21.41 -10.75 -26.67
C GLY A 626 20.46 -9.56 -26.65
N ALA A 627 19.14 -9.73 -26.93
CA ALA A 627 18.19 -8.63 -26.92
C ALA A 627 17.87 -8.14 -25.50
N ARG A 628 17.69 -6.85 -25.34
CA ARG A 628 17.10 -6.25 -24.14
C ARG A 628 15.58 -6.27 -24.29
N VAL A 629 14.87 -7.14 -23.57
CA VAL A 629 13.40 -7.20 -23.62
C VAL A 629 12.81 -6.22 -22.61
N SER A 630 12.01 -5.26 -23.12
CA SER A 630 11.37 -4.19 -22.32
C SER A 630 9.89 -4.44 -22.16
N GLY A 631 9.33 -4.02 -21.03
CA GLY A 631 7.91 -4.08 -20.75
C GLY A 631 7.07 -3.04 -21.51
N SER A 632 7.69 -2.02 -22.12
CA SER A 632 7.01 -0.93 -22.81
C SER A 632 7.66 -0.60 -24.16
N VAL A 633 6.84 -0.15 -25.14
CA VAL A 633 7.29 0.29 -26.46
C VAL A 633 7.75 1.73 -26.39
N SER A 634 8.93 2.04 -26.93
CA SER A 634 9.50 3.38 -27.04
C SER A 634 10.18 3.57 -28.41
N SER A 635 10.59 4.78 -28.75
CA SER A 635 11.35 5.06 -29.98
C SER A 635 12.69 4.30 -30.08
N LYS A 636 13.17 3.71 -28.99
CA LYS A 636 14.37 2.86 -28.94
C LYS A 636 14.05 1.37 -29.18
N THR A 637 12.78 1.01 -29.23
CA THR A 637 12.37 -0.38 -29.48
C THR A 637 12.62 -0.73 -30.95
N LYS A 638 13.37 -1.80 -31.17
CA LYS A 638 13.74 -2.28 -32.51
C LYS A 638 12.65 -3.12 -33.15
N CYS A 639 12.02 -4.00 -32.33
CA CYS A 639 10.97 -4.89 -32.79
C CYS A 639 9.98 -5.21 -31.66
N VAL A 640 8.73 -5.45 -32.04
CA VAL A 640 7.67 -5.91 -31.15
C VAL A 640 7.18 -7.27 -31.62
N VAL A 641 7.22 -8.29 -30.76
CA VAL A 641 6.59 -9.59 -30.98
C VAL A 641 5.16 -9.50 -30.45
N ALA A 642 4.18 -9.65 -31.35
CA ALA A 642 2.77 -9.50 -31.04
C ALA A 642 2.03 -10.81 -31.23
N GLY A 643 1.57 -11.41 -30.11
CA GLY A 643 0.62 -12.52 -30.11
C GLY A 643 -0.83 -12.03 -30.16
N GLU A 644 -1.79 -12.94 -29.92
CA GLU A 644 -3.20 -12.58 -29.85
C GLU A 644 -3.49 -11.55 -28.74
N LYS A 645 -4.43 -10.65 -29.00
CA LYS A 645 -4.85 -9.59 -28.08
C LYS A 645 -3.70 -8.69 -27.61
N ALA A 646 -2.81 -8.32 -28.51
CA ALA A 646 -1.60 -7.53 -28.22
C ALA A 646 -1.85 -6.11 -27.66
N GLY A 647 -3.07 -5.56 -27.79
CA GLY A 647 -3.54 -4.33 -27.15
C GLY A 647 -2.73 -3.07 -27.49
N SER A 648 -2.74 -2.10 -26.57
CA SER A 648 -2.17 -0.75 -26.76
C SER A 648 -0.68 -0.71 -27.12
N LYS A 649 0.09 -1.77 -26.84
CA LYS A 649 1.51 -1.84 -27.20
C LYS A 649 1.70 -2.04 -28.70
N LEU A 650 0.81 -2.80 -29.34
CA LEU A 650 0.80 -2.96 -30.80
C LEU A 650 0.45 -1.64 -31.48
N ASP A 651 -0.60 -0.94 -31.01
CA ASP A 651 -0.98 0.37 -31.55
C ASP A 651 0.15 1.39 -31.44
N LYS A 652 0.89 1.34 -30.30
CA LYS A 652 2.03 2.22 -30.09
C LYS A 652 3.21 1.88 -30.99
N ALA A 653 3.46 0.60 -31.25
CA ALA A 653 4.49 0.17 -32.18
C ALA A 653 4.19 0.66 -33.62
N GLN A 654 2.94 0.54 -34.07
CA GLN A 654 2.49 1.04 -35.37
C GLN A 654 2.61 2.56 -35.48
N LYS A 655 2.23 3.31 -34.44
CA LYS A 655 2.37 4.78 -34.41
C LYS A 655 3.82 5.26 -34.46
N LEU A 656 4.76 4.46 -33.95
CA LEU A 656 6.18 4.78 -33.95
C LEU A 656 6.95 4.15 -35.13
N ASP A 657 6.25 3.54 -36.08
CA ASP A 657 6.80 2.82 -37.23
C ASP A 657 7.84 1.76 -36.85
N ILE A 658 7.57 1.05 -35.75
CA ILE A 658 8.44 0.00 -35.22
C ILE A 658 8.03 -1.33 -35.85
N ARG A 659 9.03 -2.12 -36.27
CA ARG A 659 8.81 -3.46 -36.79
C ARG A 659 7.99 -4.31 -35.82
N VAL A 660 6.91 -4.90 -36.31
CA VAL A 660 6.10 -5.87 -35.59
C VAL A 660 6.26 -7.23 -36.26
N MET A 661 6.47 -8.25 -35.44
CA MET A 661 6.45 -9.67 -35.84
C MET A 661 5.23 -10.34 -35.22
N ASN A 662 4.50 -11.13 -35.97
CA ASN A 662 3.53 -12.06 -35.45
C ASN A 662 4.23 -13.30 -34.88
N GLU A 663 3.47 -14.21 -34.26
CA GLU A 663 4.05 -15.39 -33.62
C GLU A 663 4.78 -16.32 -34.62
N GLN A 664 4.23 -16.52 -35.81
CA GLN A 664 4.86 -17.38 -36.82
C GLN A 664 6.17 -16.77 -37.31
N GLU A 665 6.18 -15.46 -37.59
CA GLU A 665 7.41 -14.74 -37.99
C GLU A 665 8.46 -14.77 -36.88
N PHE A 666 8.02 -14.76 -35.64
CA PHE A 666 8.93 -14.89 -34.48
C PHE A 666 9.50 -16.30 -34.37
N LEU A 667 8.71 -17.34 -34.59
CA LEU A 667 9.19 -18.73 -34.62
C LEU A 667 10.17 -18.95 -35.76
N ASP A 668 9.87 -18.44 -36.97
CA ASP A 668 10.76 -18.53 -38.10
C ASP A 668 12.06 -17.75 -37.87
N PHE A 669 11.98 -16.59 -37.19
CA PHE A 669 13.13 -15.82 -36.74
C PHE A 669 13.98 -16.61 -35.75
N LEU A 670 13.37 -17.24 -34.73
CA LEU A 670 14.09 -18.07 -33.76
C LEU A 670 14.76 -19.28 -34.45
N ALA A 671 14.08 -19.90 -35.42
CA ALA A 671 14.64 -21.04 -36.18
C ALA A 671 15.90 -20.68 -36.96
N GLN A 672 16.02 -19.43 -37.45
CA GLN A 672 17.25 -18.96 -38.14
C GLN A 672 18.49 -18.91 -37.19
N TYR A 673 18.24 -18.82 -35.89
CA TYR A 673 19.28 -18.71 -34.86
C TYR A 673 19.25 -19.91 -33.91
N GLY A 674 18.29 -20.82 -34.07
CA GLY A 674 17.88 -21.84 -33.08
C GLY A 674 18.63 -23.19 -33.14
N ASP A 675 19.54 -23.42 -34.08
CA ASP A 675 20.38 -24.62 -34.10
C ASP A 675 21.61 -24.54 -33.18
N SER A 676 21.66 -23.51 -32.31
CA SER A 676 22.80 -23.26 -31.40
C SER A 676 22.45 -23.45 -29.92
N THR A 677 21.27 -23.99 -29.58
CA THR A 677 20.80 -24.21 -28.20
C THR A 677 20.34 -25.67 -27.96
N ALA A 678 21.03 -26.64 -28.61
CA ALA A 678 20.94 -28.07 -28.25
C ALA A 678 22.07 -28.45 -27.31
#